data_8a1ae15cb5670da72996758eb8831e30
#
_entry.id   8a1ae15cb5670da72996758eb8831e30
#
_cell.length_a   1.000
_cell.length_b   1.000
_cell.length_c   1.000
_cell.angle_alpha   90.00
_cell.angle_beta   90.00
_cell.angle_gamma   90.00
#
_symmetry.space_group_name_H-M   'P 1'
#
loop_
_entity.id
_entity.type
_entity.pdbx_description
1 polymer ?
#
loop_
_entity_poly.entity_id
_entity_poly.type
_entity_poly.pdbx_seq_one_letter_code
_entity_poly.pdbx_strand_id
1 'polypeptide(L)'
;MKTYIGYLIFMCSLLLCSCQQTTSNPRFYDEGVSQELATLRKQEIKELKYKLYFSIPEQKSVPVNGEITIEFNLDAPQEIILDFREKPEKIKSVSVNGQTARYEFHNEHIILPEKNIVEGKNNITIKFIAGNQSLNRNDEFLYTLLVPDRARTLFPCFEQPNLKATFSLRLDIPTEWKAVSNTYITKEETKGNCKTVTFAPTEPLSTYLFSFVTGKLEHQEYIEGNRKISAYYRETDSKKVAQLDTIFKQVTASLNWLEEYTNVPYPFAKYDFIILPGFQYGGMEHTGATLYNDTQMFLSENPTPDEELRRTQLIAHETAHMWFGDLVTMNWFDDVWTKEVFANYFAALITEPLFPQVNHQLNWMKTYTAASLSEDRTPGTTAIRQPLDNLQNAGLIYGQIIYNKAPVMMVKLVESMGKEAFREGIQEYLKTYAYANATWDDLIQILNSKTEQDLTAFSDVWVNQKGMPIIKFEISDKQLTIHQQDPYQRGLNWPQKFNITLCGTRDTTIEASLTDSLCRITLPFTPTRILPNTDGRGYGLFVPDNNSLHWLLEHWQEIDNETTRQAVLMMMHENYQAKGIPNTAWMNALLNGIHCEKNPLIASTLTNYLSSPLQEISSAERDKIENELYKLSHSHPIPSCRIQLLRLLITEAASPTMIQCLYSLWETERVQQLNEKDYTTLAYELALRIPEQGKEILKTQRQRIHNPDRLRQFDFISRAMTADTLKLDSLFRSLLQAENRRIEPWAATTLSYLNHPTRQDYAVKYIRPALEKLTEVQRTGDIFFPRNWVGALLRNHDSEAAYKEVEAFLSVYPDYPPLLKNKILQAAYPLYRKYADKKK
;
A
#
# COMPACT_ATOMS: atom_id res chain seq x y z
N MET A 1 36.22 -27.46 -60.24
CA MET A 1 36.81 -26.44 -59.36
C MET A 1 35.93 -25.23 -58.98
N LYS A 2 34.78 -25.05 -59.65
CA LYS A 2 33.81 -23.98 -59.30
C LYS A 2 32.75 -24.35 -58.24
N THR A 3 32.60 -25.68 -57.97
CA THR A 3 31.58 -26.19 -57.04
C THR A 3 32.06 -26.29 -55.58
N TYR A 4 33.36 -26.28 -55.35
CA TYR A 4 33.97 -26.36 -54.01
C TYR A 4 34.16 -24.98 -53.34
N ILE A 5 34.19 -23.89 -54.14
CA ILE A 5 34.33 -22.54 -53.59
C ILE A 5 32.99 -22.02 -53.01
N GLY A 6 31.87 -22.49 -53.55
CA GLY A 6 30.54 -22.13 -53.04
C GLY A 6 30.24 -22.73 -51.66
N TYR A 7 30.71 -23.92 -51.35
CA TYR A 7 30.51 -24.54 -50.05
C TYR A 7 31.41 -23.97 -48.95
N LEU A 8 32.59 -23.46 -49.30
CA LEU A 8 33.49 -22.84 -48.32
C LEU A 8 33.01 -21.44 -47.92
N ILE A 9 32.39 -20.67 -48.84
CA ILE A 9 31.83 -19.36 -48.56
C ILE A 9 30.52 -19.50 -47.77
N PHE A 10 29.75 -20.57 -47.99
CA PHE A 10 28.53 -20.83 -47.22
C PHE A 10 28.82 -21.35 -45.81
N MET A 11 29.91 -22.11 -45.58
CA MET A 11 30.35 -22.49 -44.25
C MET A 11 31.02 -21.38 -43.47
N CYS A 12 31.71 -20.45 -44.11
CA CYS A 12 32.26 -19.25 -43.44
C CYS A 12 31.16 -18.21 -43.10
N SER A 13 30.07 -18.13 -43.87
CA SER A 13 28.94 -17.25 -43.50
C SER A 13 28.05 -17.81 -42.40
N LEU A 14 28.03 -19.14 -42.17
CA LEU A 14 27.37 -19.79 -41.02
C LEU A 14 28.20 -19.73 -39.74
N LEU A 15 29.51 -19.50 -39.82
CA LEU A 15 30.39 -19.33 -38.64
C LEU A 15 30.51 -17.85 -38.18
N LEU A 16 29.99 -16.92 -38.96
CA LEU A 16 29.99 -15.48 -38.61
C LEU A 16 28.62 -14.97 -38.05
N CYS A 17 27.61 -15.87 -37.96
CA CYS A 17 26.29 -15.54 -37.37
C CYS A 17 26.07 -16.08 -35.95
N SER A 18 27.12 -16.62 -35.31
CA SER A 18 27.04 -16.99 -33.89
C SER A 18 28.15 -16.27 -33.14
N CYS A 19 27.81 -15.17 -32.55
CA CYS A 19 28.37 -14.51 -31.38
C CYS A 19 28.30 -12.98 -31.53
N GLN A 20 27.12 -12.43 -31.52
CA GLN A 20 26.87 -11.21 -30.80
C GLN A 20 25.94 -11.55 -29.61
N GLN A 21 26.42 -12.39 -28.72
CA GLN A 21 26.11 -12.17 -27.32
C GLN A 21 26.86 -10.91 -26.95
N THR A 22 26.13 -9.81 -26.86
CA THR A 22 26.55 -8.68 -26.05
C THR A 22 26.71 -9.25 -24.65
N THR A 23 27.95 -9.62 -24.28
CA THR A 23 28.28 -9.80 -22.88
C THR A 23 28.13 -8.45 -22.23
N SER A 24 26.93 -8.14 -21.75
CA SER A 24 26.75 -7.07 -20.79
C SER A 24 27.68 -7.39 -19.61
N ASN A 25 28.54 -6.45 -19.23
CA ASN A 25 29.32 -6.61 -18.01
C ASN A 25 28.37 -6.94 -16.85
N PRO A 26 28.71 -7.90 -15.97
CA PRO A 26 27.87 -8.20 -14.82
C PRO A 26 27.56 -6.93 -14.03
N ARG A 27 26.25 -6.72 -13.67
CA ARG A 27 25.77 -5.53 -12.98
C ARG A 27 26.02 -5.56 -11.45
N PHE A 28 27.13 -6.13 -11.03
CA PHE A 28 27.46 -6.32 -9.61
C PHE A 28 27.79 -5.03 -8.88
N TYR A 29 28.24 -4.01 -9.61
CA TYR A 29 28.67 -2.73 -9.06
C TYR A 29 27.74 -1.58 -9.42
N ASP A 30 26.54 -1.89 -9.97
CA ASP A 30 25.53 -0.87 -10.20
C ASP A 30 25.02 -0.30 -8.89
N GLU A 31 24.54 0.95 -8.89
CA GLU A 31 23.90 1.54 -7.73
C GLU A 31 22.65 0.72 -7.34
N GLY A 32 22.45 0.47 -6.06
CA GLY A 32 21.41 -0.44 -5.57
C GLY A 32 21.91 -1.88 -5.50
N VAL A 33 20.98 -2.83 -5.53
CA VAL A 33 21.30 -4.27 -5.56
C VAL A 33 20.63 -4.90 -6.77
N SER A 34 21.46 -5.28 -7.74
CA SER A 34 20.98 -5.97 -8.94
C SER A 34 20.57 -7.41 -8.63
N GLN A 35 19.63 -7.95 -9.41
CA GLN A 35 19.23 -9.35 -9.29
C GLN A 35 20.40 -10.31 -9.55
N GLU A 36 21.34 -9.93 -10.43
CA GLU A 36 22.55 -10.70 -10.72
C GLU A 36 23.48 -10.78 -9.50
N LEU A 37 23.71 -9.64 -8.81
CA LEU A 37 24.50 -9.62 -7.56
C LEU A 37 23.83 -10.45 -6.45
N ALA A 38 22.51 -10.32 -6.30
CA ALA A 38 21.76 -11.07 -5.31
C ALA A 38 21.81 -12.60 -5.61
N THR A 39 21.76 -12.98 -6.87
CA THR A 39 21.88 -14.39 -7.29
C THR A 39 23.25 -14.95 -6.97
N LEU A 40 24.32 -14.23 -7.28
CA LEU A 40 25.69 -14.60 -6.95
C LEU A 40 25.83 -14.82 -5.43
N ARG A 41 25.48 -13.84 -4.63
CA ARG A 41 25.55 -13.90 -3.15
C ARG A 41 24.76 -15.09 -2.57
N LYS A 42 23.57 -15.38 -3.13
CA LYS A 42 22.74 -16.50 -2.66
C LYS A 42 23.39 -17.86 -2.87
N GLN A 43 24.15 -18.01 -3.96
CA GLN A 43 24.86 -19.25 -4.27
C GLN A 43 26.07 -19.47 -3.34
N GLU A 44 26.74 -18.41 -2.95
CA GLU A 44 28.06 -18.46 -2.34
C GLU A 44 28.05 -18.28 -0.82
N ILE A 45 27.16 -17.41 -0.28
CA ILE A 45 27.13 -17.07 1.14
C ILE A 45 26.26 -18.03 1.92
N LYS A 46 26.83 -18.67 2.94
CA LYS A 46 26.17 -19.64 3.81
C LYS A 46 26.27 -19.23 5.28
N GLU A 47 25.30 -19.67 6.09
CA GLU A 47 25.28 -19.49 7.56
C GLU A 47 25.46 -18.04 8.03
N LEU A 48 24.80 -17.10 7.36
CA LEU A 48 24.95 -15.67 7.60
C LEU A 48 24.40 -15.26 8.99
N LYS A 49 25.22 -14.46 9.72
CA LYS A 49 24.85 -13.89 11.02
C LYS A 49 25.30 -12.45 11.12
N TYR A 50 24.43 -11.60 11.70
CA TYR A 50 24.75 -10.20 12.02
C TYR A 50 24.77 -9.97 13.53
N LYS A 51 25.84 -9.34 14.03
CA LYS A 51 25.93 -8.84 15.40
C LYS A 51 26.02 -7.32 15.36
N LEU A 52 24.95 -6.66 15.77
CA LEU A 52 24.77 -5.22 15.66
C LEU A 52 24.87 -4.55 17.04
N TYR A 53 25.57 -3.41 17.07
CA TYR A 53 25.59 -2.51 18.21
C TYR A 53 25.30 -1.10 17.74
N PHE A 54 24.44 -0.38 18.47
CA PHE A 54 24.19 1.04 18.26
C PHE A 54 24.27 1.81 19.58
N SER A 55 24.96 2.95 19.56
CA SER A 55 24.94 3.94 20.63
C SER A 55 24.02 5.08 20.23
N ILE A 56 22.89 5.20 20.92
CA ILE A 56 21.79 6.10 20.59
C ILE A 56 21.74 7.25 21.61
N PRO A 57 22.23 8.44 21.26
CA PRO A 57 22.13 9.61 22.11
C PRO A 57 20.68 10.16 22.16
N GLU A 58 20.29 10.82 23.25
CA GLU A 58 18.96 11.44 23.42
C GLU A 58 18.73 12.53 22.36
N GLN A 59 19.70 13.40 22.15
CA GLN A 59 19.57 14.50 21.19
C GLN A 59 19.61 14.01 19.75
N LYS A 60 18.57 14.31 18.96
CA LYS A 60 18.47 13.96 17.54
C LYS A 60 19.65 14.46 16.70
N SER A 61 20.23 15.63 17.05
CA SER A 61 21.36 16.25 16.33
C SER A 61 22.66 15.47 16.44
N VAL A 62 22.80 14.62 17.47
CA VAL A 62 24.01 13.82 17.69
C VAL A 62 23.93 12.53 16.86
N PRO A 63 24.98 12.20 16.07
CA PRO A 63 24.99 10.99 15.25
C PRO A 63 24.88 9.71 16.08
N VAL A 64 24.24 8.69 15.52
CA VAL A 64 24.21 7.33 16.06
C VAL A 64 25.44 6.60 15.57
N ASN A 65 26.30 6.13 16.50
CA ASN A 65 27.44 5.29 16.16
C ASN A 65 27.02 3.82 16.15
N GLY A 66 27.53 3.05 15.20
CA GLY A 66 27.26 1.63 15.06
C GLY A 66 28.53 0.81 14.90
N GLU A 67 28.43 -0.44 15.29
CA GLU A 67 29.38 -1.50 14.97
C GLU A 67 28.60 -2.74 14.50
N ILE A 68 29.04 -3.34 13.42
CA ILE A 68 28.49 -4.58 12.92
C ILE A 68 29.60 -5.62 12.77
N THR A 69 29.31 -6.86 13.17
CA THR A 69 30.09 -8.04 12.84
C THR A 69 29.25 -8.95 11.98
N ILE A 70 29.73 -9.26 10.78
CA ILE A 70 29.08 -10.12 9.78
C ILE A 70 29.84 -11.43 9.73
N GLU A 71 29.22 -12.53 10.14
CA GLU A 71 29.80 -13.88 10.10
C GLU A 71 29.13 -14.70 9.02
N PHE A 72 29.92 -15.40 8.19
CA PHE A 72 29.38 -16.26 7.12
C PHE A 72 30.43 -17.31 6.71
N ASN A 73 30.00 -18.33 5.96
CA ASN A 73 30.85 -19.36 5.40
C ASN A 73 30.87 -19.26 3.87
N LEU A 74 32.05 -19.59 3.26
CA LEU A 74 32.25 -19.68 1.81
C LEU A 74 32.88 -21.01 1.44
N ASP A 75 32.57 -21.50 0.24
CA ASP A 75 33.20 -22.71 -0.30
C ASP A 75 34.60 -22.41 -0.88
N ALA A 76 34.88 -21.20 -1.29
CA ALA A 76 36.18 -20.72 -1.78
C ALA A 76 36.37 -19.22 -1.51
N PRO A 77 37.63 -18.73 -1.41
CA PRO A 77 37.89 -17.30 -1.32
C PRO A 77 37.40 -16.56 -2.56
N GLN A 78 36.83 -15.37 -2.35
CA GLN A 78 36.34 -14.50 -3.41
C GLN A 78 36.19 -13.07 -2.93
N GLU A 79 35.95 -12.14 -3.86
CA GLU A 79 35.60 -10.77 -3.54
C GLU A 79 34.24 -10.70 -2.82
N ILE A 80 34.16 -9.91 -1.76
CA ILE A 80 32.90 -9.68 -1.02
C ILE A 80 32.43 -8.26 -1.24
N ILE A 81 31.20 -8.12 -1.70
CA ILE A 81 30.51 -6.86 -1.95
C ILE A 81 29.42 -6.70 -0.89
N LEU A 82 29.53 -5.72 0.00
CA LEU A 82 28.51 -5.34 0.98
C LEU A 82 27.84 -4.04 0.53
N ASP A 83 26.60 -3.83 0.94
CA ASP A 83 25.82 -2.64 0.60
C ASP A 83 25.81 -1.67 1.79
N PHE A 84 26.09 -0.39 1.52
CA PHE A 84 25.96 0.69 2.50
C PHE A 84 25.69 2.01 1.79
N ARG A 85 24.41 2.39 1.77
CA ARG A 85 23.92 3.58 1.05
C ARG A 85 24.14 4.85 1.86
N GLU A 86 25.40 5.13 2.12
CA GLU A 86 25.87 6.32 2.83
C GLU A 86 27.18 6.81 2.24
N LYS A 87 27.68 7.94 2.74
CA LYS A 87 28.97 8.47 2.31
C LYS A 87 30.12 7.63 2.90
N PRO A 88 31.24 7.43 2.15
CA PRO A 88 32.37 6.62 2.62
C PRO A 88 32.95 7.12 3.94
N GLU A 89 32.90 8.43 4.26
CA GLU A 89 33.39 9.00 5.52
C GLU A 89 32.66 8.49 6.76
N LYS A 90 31.47 7.91 6.59
CA LYS A 90 30.74 7.25 7.67
C LYS A 90 31.32 5.91 8.08
N ILE A 91 32.12 5.27 7.24
CA ILE A 91 32.89 4.06 7.59
C ILE A 91 34.12 4.48 8.37
N LYS A 92 34.26 4.01 9.61
CA LYS A 92 35.35 4.38 10.52
C LYS A 92 36.49 3.39 10.50
N SER A 93 36.18 2.11 10.43
CA SER A 93 37.19 1.05 10.30
C SER A 93 36.56 -0.21 9.72
N VAL A 94 37.34 -0.97 8.98
CA VAL A 94 36.97 -2.29 8.46
C VAL A 94 38.07 -3.28 8.85
N SER A 95 37.67 -4.41 9.41
CA SER A 95 38.58 -5.53 9.68
C SER A 95 37.94 -6.81 9.17
N VAL A 96 38.74 -7.73 8.65
CA VAL A 96 38.38 -9.05 8.17
C VAL A 96 39.20 -10.07 8.91
N ASN A 97 38.57 -11.07 9.51
CA ASN A 97 39.21 -12.13 10.29
C ASN A 97 40.18 -11.59 11.38
N GLY A 98 39.79 -10.45 12.01
CA GLY A 98 40.56 -9.80 13.07
C GLY A 98 41.70 -8.89 12.58
N GLN A 99 41.96 -8.77 11.28
CA GLN A 99 42.99 -7.92 10.69
C GLN A 99 42.37 -6.70 10.00
N THR A 100 42.98 -5.52 10.14
CA THR A 100 42.54 -4.32 9.39
C THR A 100 42.62 -4.58 7.89
N ALA A 101 41.51 -4.37 7.19
CA ALA A 101 41.39 -4.62 5.76
C ALA A 101 41.32 -3.32 4.96
N ARG A 102 41.92 -3.32 3.77
CA ARG A 102 41.69 -2.32 2.74
C ARG A 102 40.42 -2.73 1.97
N TYR A 103 39.60 -1.74 1.62
CA TYR A 103 38.37 -1.90 0.84
C TYR A 103 38.31 -0.79 -0.20
N GLU A 104 37.51 -1.01 -1.23
CA GLU A 104 37.04 0.02 -2.16
C GLU A 104 35.61 0.40 -1.80
N PHE A 105 35.22 1.65 -2.07
CA PHE A 105 33.85 2.11 -1.92
C PHE A 105 33.36 2.67 -3.25
N HIS A 106 32.37 2.02 -3.86
CA HIS A 106 31.85 2.39 -5.17
C HIS A 106 30.35 2.14 -5.24
N ASN A 107 29.56 3.11 -5.73
CA ASN A 107 28.11 2.98 -5.95
C ASN A 107 27.34 2.38 -4.76
N GLU A 108 27.58 2.87 -3.54
CA GLU A 108 26.94 2.37 -2.31
C GLU A 108 27.45 0.96 -1.87
N HIS A 109 28.49 0.43 -2.46
CA HIS A 109 29.09 -0.85 -2.12
C HIS A 109 30.44 -0.71 -1.42
N ILE A 110 30.66 -1.55 -0.40
CA ILE A 110 31.94 -1.79 0.26
C ILE A 110 32.51 -3.07 -0.36
N ILE A 111 33.60 -2.96 -1.10
CA ILE A 111 34.19 -4.05 -1.86
C ILE A 111 35.46 -4.53 -1.15
N LEU A 112 35.46 -5.77 -0.69
CA LEU A 112 36.55 -6.41 0.00
C LEU A 112 37.24 -7.40 -0.95
N PRO A 113 38.53 -7.21 -1.28
CA PRO A 113 39.21 -8.05 -2.24
C PRO A 113 39.40 -9.48 -1.71
N GLU A 114 39.39 -10.45 -2.60
CA GLU A 114 39.53 -11.89 -2.36
C GLU A 114 40.67 -12.23 -1.39
N LYS A 115 41.82 -11.57 -1.53
CA LYS A 115 43.01 -11.81 -0.68
C LYS A 115 42.77 -11.65 0.84
N ASN A 116 41.71 -11.00 1.25
CA ASN A 116 41.31 -10.80 2.65
C ASN A 116 40.37 -11.91 3.13
N ILE A 117 39.86 -12.74 2.23
CA ILE A 117 38.80 -13.71 2.47
C ILE A 117 39.41 -15.12 2.43
N VAL A 118 38.87 -16.03 3.22
CA VAL A 118 39.33 -17.42 3.29
C VAL A 118 38.19 -18.39 2.97
N GLU A 119 38.55 -19.58 2.56
CA GLU A 119 37.61 -20.72 2.51
C GLU A 119 37.10 -21.02 3.93
N GLY A 120 35.82 -21.37 4.06
CA GLY A 120 35.15 -21.62 5.32
C GLY A 120 34.69 -20.33 6.01
N LYS A 121 34.89 -20.26 7.31
CA LYS A 121 34.34 -19.17 8.16
C LYS A 121 35.07 -17.85 7.97
N ASN A 122 34.32 -16.80 7.68
CA ASN A 122 34.79 -15.43 7.63
C ASN A 122 34.04 -14.56 8.65
N ASN A 123 34.73 -13.49 9.09
CA ASN A 123 34.22 -12.50 10.01
C ASN A 123 34.63 -11.10 9.55
N ILE A 124 33.67 -10.24 9.22
CA ILE A 124 33.89 -8.84 8.84
C ILE A 124 33.33 -7.95 9.95
N THR A 125 34.17 -7.10 10.54
CA THR A 125 33.74 -6.11 11.53
C THR A 125 33.92 -4.71 10.99
N ILE A 126 32.83 -3.92 11.00
CA ILE A 126 32.79 -2.54 10.51
C ILE A 126 32.30 -1.62 11.62
N LYS A 127 33.06 -0.57 11.93
CA LYS A 127 32.59 0.56 12.76
C LYS A 127 32.14 1.68 11.83
N PHE A 128 30.97 2.25 12.11
CA PHE A 128 30.33 3.20 11.21
C PHE A 128 29.50 4.25 11.96
N ILE A 129 29.12 5.31 11.27
CA ILE A 129 28.04 6.21 11.67
C ILE A 129 26.80 5.74 10.94
N ALA A 130 25.74 5.40 11.68
CA ALA A 130 24.47 4.95 11.12
C ALA A 130 23.85 6.01 10.22
N GLY A 131 23.19 5.56 9.16
CA GLY A 131 22.39 6.42 8.31
C GLY A 131 21.11 6.88 9.00
N ASN A 132 20.52 7.93 8.47
CA ASN A 132 19.31 8.53 9.04
C ASN A 132 18.06 8.31 8.18
N GLN A 133 18.21 7.73 6.98
CA GLN A 133 17.09 7.64 6.04
C GLN A 133 15.99 6.68 6.55
N SER A 134 16.39 5.56 7.14
CA SER A 134 15.50 4.52 7.68
C SER A 134 15.41 4.53 9.20
N LEU A 135 16.07 5.50 9.85
CA LEU A 135 16.02 5.73 11.27
C LEU A 135 15.12 6.93 11.54
N ASN A 136 13.83 6.65 11.74
CA ASN A 136 12.83 7.67 12.02
C ASN A 136 13.01 8.15 13.47
N ARG A 137 13.50 9.38 13.68
CA ARG A 137 13.97 9.84 14.97
C ARG A 137 13.51 11.27 15.29
N ASN A 138 13.08 11.47 16.53
CA ASN A 138 13.00 12.76 17.21
C ASN A 138 13.78 12.72 18.55
N ASP A 139 13.63 13.71 19.42
CA ASP A 139 14.34 13.75 20.71
C ASP A 139 13.69 12.87 21.79
N GLU A 140 12.56 12.22 21.51
CA GLU A 140 11.82 11.42 22.48
C GLU A 140 11.75 9.94 22.13
N PHE A 141 11.81 9.60 20.83
CA PHE A 141 11.81 8.22 20.36
C PHE A 141 12.41 8.09 18.96
N LEU A 142 12.75 6.86 18.63
CA LEU A 142 13.14 6.47 17.28
C LEU A 142 12.65 5.06 16.96
N TYR A 143 12.49 4.77 15.68
CA TYR A 143 12.22 3.44 15.15
C TYR A 143 12.89 3.22 13.80
N THR A 144 13.20 1.97 13.49
CA THR A 144 13.71 1.57 12.19
C THR A 144 12.55 1.21 11.26
N LEU A 145 12.72 1.46 9.94
CA LEU A 145 11.80 1.06 8.89
C LEU A 145 12.63 0.72 7.66
N LEU A 146 12.91 -0.58 7.48
CA LEU A 146 13.95 -1.05 6.55
C LEU A 146 13.40 -1.62 5.25
N VAL A 147 12.08 -1.77 5.12
CA VAL A 147 11.42 -2.23 3.88
C VAL A 147 11.55 -1.18 2.78
N PRO A 148 11.80 -1.52 1.52
CA PRO A 148 12.08 -2.87 1.00
C PRO A 148 13.57 -3.24 0.95
N ASP A 149 14.48 -2.25 0.78
CA ASP A 149 15.93 -2.38 0.58
C ASP A 149 16.70 -1.33 1.37
N ARG A 150 16.21 -1.00 2.57
CA ARG A 150 16.67 0.18 3.32
C ARG A 150 17.55 -0.17 4.52
N ALA A 151 17.84 -1.45 4.82
CA ALA A 151 18.79 -1.81 5.86
C ALA A 151 20.17 -1.24 5.53
N ARG A 152 20.58 -1.26 4.28
CA ARG A 152 21.82 -0.66 3.75
C ARG A 152 21.90 0.87 3.92
N THR A 153 20.79 1.55 4.22
CA THR A 153 20.79 2.97 4.57
C THR A 153 21.03 3.22 6.06
N LEU A 154 21.05 2.16 6.87
CA LEU A 154 21.26 2.23 8.32
C LEU A 154 22.61 1.63 8.72
N PHE A 155 22.93 0.44 8.19
CA PHE A 155 24.17 -0.31 8.49
C PHE A 155 24.65 -1.11 7.26
N PRO A 156 25.96 -1.42 7.16
CA PRO A 156 26.48 -2.28 6.11
C PRO A 156 25.91 -3.70 6.19
N CYS A 157 25.42 -4.25 5.08
CA CYS A 157 24.83 -5.59 5.04
C CYS A 157 24.85 -6.18 3.62
N PHE A 158 24.38 -7.41 3.48
CA PHE A 158 23.94 -7.99 2.21
C PHE A 158 22.44 -7.73 2.06
N GLU A 159 22.08 -6.71 1.31
CA GLU A 159 20.69 -6.25 1.19
C GLU A 159 19.93 -7.04 0.15
N GLN A 160 19.28 -8.11 0.56
CA GLN A 160 18.40 -8.90 -0.30
C GLN A 160 17.48 -9.80 0.53
N PRO A 161 16.27 -10.12 0.05
CA PRO A 161 15.30 -10.88 0.84
C PRO A 161 15.68 -12.34 1.02
N ASN A 162 16.43 -12.93 0.09
CA ASN A 162 16.74 -14.35 0.06
C ASN A 162 18.06 -14.74 0.73
N LEU A 163 18.72 -13.81 1.41
CA LEU A 163 19.82 -14.08 2.34
C LEU A 163 19.36 -13.85 3.78
N LYS A 164 18.54 -14.78 4.30
CA LYS A 164 18.11 -14.73 5.69
C LYS A 164 19.29 -14.94 6.64
N ALA A 165 19.30 -14.17 7.71
CA ALA A 165 20.34 -14.20 8.73
C ALA A 165 19.77 -14.16 10.14
N THR A 166 20.52 -14.64 11.13
CA THR A 166 20.21 -14.36 12.53
C THR A 166 20.81 -13.02 12.94
N PHE A 167 20.04 -12.23 13.70
CA PHE A 167 20.47 -10.92 14.20
C PHE A 167 20.63 -10.96 15.72
N SER A 168 21.78 -10.49 16.22
CA SER A 168 22.02 -10.19 17.64
C SER A 168 22.15 -8.68 17.78
N LEU A 169 21.41 -8.09 18.71
CA LEU A 169 21.36 -6.64 18.88
C LEU A 169 21.78 -6.24 20.29
N ARG A 170 22.60 -5.19 20.37
CA ARG A 170 22.92 -4.48 21.61
C ARG A 170 22.72 -2.98 21.38
N LEU A 171 22.01 -2.33 22.30
CA LEU A 171 21.74 -0.88 22.26
C LEU A 171 22.28 -0.20 23.52
N ASP A 172 23.00 0.91 23.35
CA ASP A 172 23.21 1.88 24.41
C ASP A 172 22.23 3.03 24.22
N ILE A 173 21.35 3.26 25.20
CA ILE A 173 20.24 4.22 25.14
C ILE A 173 20.18 5.05 26.42
N PRO A 174 19.49 6.21 26.43
CA PRO A 174 19.19 6.95 27.66
C PRO A 174 18.48 6.08 28.69
N THR A 175 18.80 6.23 29.97
CA THR A 175 18.28 5.37 31.06
C THR A 175 16.76 5.33 31.12
N GLU A 176 16.09 6.46 30.85
CA GLU A 176 14.63 6.58 30.90
C GLU A 176 13.91 5.98 29.67
N TRP A 177 14.67 5.62 28.62
CA TRP A 177 14.09 5.08 27.41
C TRP A 177 13.82 3.58 27.53
N LYS A 178 12.75 3.10 26.91
CA LYS A 178 12.49 1.66 26.70
C LYS A 178 13.05 1.25 25.35
N ALA A 179 13.35 -0.03 25.19
CA ALA A 179 13.79 -0.62 23.94
C ALA A 179 12.97 -1.87 23.62
N VAL A 180 12.60 -2.02 22.34
CA VAL A 180 11.90 -3.18 21.78
C VAL A 180 12.61 -3.58 20.51
N SER A 181 12.75 -4.89 20.27
CA SER A 181 13.30 -5.44 19.03
C SER A 181 12.63 -6.77 18.72
N ASN A 182 13.06 -7.46 17.66
CA ASN A 182 12.47 -8.71 17.18
C ASN A 182 12.40 -9.83 18.24
N THR A 183 13.28 -9.81 19.25
CA THR A 183 13.35 -10.81 20.31
C THR A 183 13.29 -10.17 21.70
N TYR A 184 13.28 -10.99 22.73
CA TYR A 184 13.25 -10.53 24.12
C TYR A 184 14.62 -10.06 24.62
N ILE A 185 14.57 -9.19 25.64
CA ILE A 185 15.77 -8.67 26.31
C ILE A 185 16.36 -9.78 27.20
N THR A 186 17.65 -10.03 27.02
CA THR A 186 18.39 -11.01 27.85
C THR A 186 19.19 -10.33 28.97
N LYS A 187 19.58 -9.05 28.78
CA LYS A 187 20.36 -8.31 29.76
C LYS A 187 20.12 -6.80 29.64
N GLU A 188 20.00 -6.15 30.81
CA GLU A 188 20.03 -4.70 30.94
C GLU A 188 21.07 -4.29 31.98
N GLU A 189 21.91 -3.32 31.66
CA GLU A 189 22.93 -2.77 32.55
C GLU A 189 22.90 -1.25 32.48
N THR A 190 22.62 -0.61 33.61
CA THR A 190 22.62 0.85 33.71
C THR A 190 23.96 1.38 34.23
N LYS A 191 24.53 2.37 33.55
CA LYS A 191 25.75 3.06 33.94
C LYS A 191 25.56 4.58 33.74
N GLY A 192 25.35 5.29 34.83
CA GLY A 192 25.08 6.75 34.82
C GLY A 192 23.77 7.02 34.07
N ASN A 193 23.80 7.89 33.09
CA ASN A 193 22.63 8.27 32.27
C ASN A 193 22.43 7.38 31.03
N CYS A 194 23.18 6.29 30.93
CA CYS A 194 23.11 5.36 29.81
C CYS A 194 22.74 3.97 30.31
N LYS A 195 21.91 3.28 29.54
CA LYS A 195 21.50 1.90 29.75
C LYS A 195 21.89 1.06 28.53
N THR A 196 22.60 -0.04 28.76
CA THR A 196 22.92 -1.04 27.73
C THR A 196 21.86 -2.14 27.77
N VAL A 197 21.19 -2.35 26.65
CA VAL A 197 20.17 -3.39 26.45
C VAL A 197 20.68 -4.42 25.45
N THR A 198 20.68 -5.69 25.82
CA THR A 198 21.09 -6.80 24.94
C THR A 198 19.89 -7.72 24.67
N PHE A 199 19.66 -8.04 23.41
CA PHE A 199 18.58 -8.92 22.96
C PHE A 199 19.10 -10.33 22.65
N ALA A 200 18.22 -11.33 22.76
CA ALA A 200 18.49 -12.66 22.26
C ALA A 200 18.70 -12.64 20.73
N PRO A 201 19.46 -13.59 20.16
CA PRO A 201 19.50 -13.76 18.71
C PRO A 201 18.11 -14.05 18.14
N THR A 202 17.85 -13.58 16.90
CA THR A 202 16.60 -13.86 16.19
C THR A 202 16.63 -15.24 15.54
N GLU A 203 15.47 -15.74 15.13
CA GLU A 203 15.34 -16.71 14.06
C GLU A 203 15.88 -16.10 12.75
N PRO A 204 16.11 -16.91 11.68
CA PRO A 204 16.55 -16.38 10.39
C PRO A 204 15.54 -15.42 9.78
N LEU A 205 15.95 -14.17 9.58
CA LEU A 205 15.14 -13.07 9.02
C LEU A 205 15.83 -12.47 7.79
N SER A 206 15.03 -11.95 6.86
CA SER A 206 15.50 -11.01 5.84
C SER A 206 15.83 -9.65 6.45
N THR A 207 16.75 -8.91 5.85
CA THR A 207 17.24 -7.61 6.36
C THR A 207 16.11 -6.62 6.62
N TYR A 208 15.07 -6.59 5.77
CA TYR A 208 13.96 -5.63 5.89
C TYR A 208 13.05 -5.88 7.10
N LEU A 209 13.11 -7.08 7.70
CA LEU A 209 12.33 -7.47 8.89
C LEU A 209 13.07 -7.18 10.21
N PHE A 210 14.37 -6.90 10.16
CA PHE A 210 15.10 -6.49 11.35
C PHE A 210 14.60 -5.13 11.85
N SER A 211 14.29 -5.04 13.13
CA SER A 211 13.71 -3.84 13.72
C SER A 211 14.15 -3.59 15.14
N PHE A 212 14.25 -2.32 15.49
CA PHE A 212 14.25 -1.88 16.87
C PHE A 212 13.54 -0.53 17.02
N VAL A 213 12.92 -0.36 18.16
CA VAL A 213 12.26 0.87 18.60
C VAL A 213 12.82 1.22 19.98
N THR A 214 13.13 2.49 20.22
CA THR A 214 13.54 2.96 21.57
C THR A 214 13.06 4.38 21.81
N GLY A 215 12.72 4.68 23.06
CA GLY A 215 12.21 6.02 23.42
C GLY A 215 11.45 6.06 24.74
N LYS A 216 10.85 7.22 24.99
CA LYS A 216 9.91 7.47 26.11
C LYS A 216 8.55 6.86 25.74
N LEU A 217 8.41 5.57 25.98
CA LEU A 217 7.21 4.79 25.65
C LEU A 217 6.51 4.34 26.93
N GLU A 218 5.17 4.38 26.93
CA GLU A 218 4.34 3.66 27.88
C GLU A 218 4.29 2.17 27.52
N HIS A 219 3.86 1.33 28.44
CA HIS A 219 3.88 -0.10 28.25
C HIS A 219 2.75 -0.77 29.02
N GLN A 220 2.09 -1.72 28.36
CA GLN A 220 1.07 -2.60 28.95
C GLN A 220 1.30 -4.04 28.49
N GLU A 221 1.11 -4.99 29.40
CA GLU A 221 1.23 -6.42 29.14
C GLU A 221 -0.14 -7.09 29.18
N TYR A 222 -0.31 -8.12 28.35
CA TYR A 222 -1.46 -9.00 28.34
C TYR A 222 -1.00 -10.45 28.32
N ILE A 223 -1.61 -11.28 29.16
CA ILE A 223 -1.28 -12.70 29.28
C ILE A 223 -2.55 -13.50 29.02
N GLU A 224 -2.49 -14.42 28.07
CA GLU A 224 -3.54 -15.39 27.80
C GLU A 224 -2.91 -16.80 27.65
N GLY A 225 -3.25 -17.68 28.57
CA GLY A 225 -2.59 -18.99 28.65
C GLY A 225 -1.09 -18.86 28.88
N ASN A 226 -0.31 -19.42 27.97
CA ASN A 226 1.15 -19.32 27.98
C ASN A 226 1.72 -18.18 27.12
N ARG A 227 0.86 -17.44 26.45
CA ARG A 227 1.27 -16.33 25.56
C ARG A 227 1.25 -15.02 26.32
N LYS A 228 2.39 -14.33 26.29
CA LYS A 228 2.56 -12.96 26.77
C LYS A 228 2.74 -12.04 25.58
N ILE A 229 1.95 -10.96 25.51
CA ILE A 229 2.00 -9.93 24.48
C ILE A 229 2.19 -8.58 25.17
N SER A 230 3.12 -7.77 24.66
CA SER A 230 3.36 -6.43 25.18
C SER A 230 3.00 -5.38 24.15
N ALA A 231 2.28 -4.34 24.58
CA ALA A 231 2.02 -3.13 23.80
C ALA A 231 2.89 -2.00 24.31
N TYR A 232 3.51 -1.28 23.38
CA TYR A 232 4.25 -0.04 23.66
C TYR A 232 3.59 1.11 22.91
N TYR A 233 3.46 2.27 23.55
CA TYR A 233 2.68 3.36 22.97
C TYR A 233 3.08 4.73 23.54
N ARG A 234 2.54 5.81 22.93
CA ARG A 234 2.71 7.20 23.37
C ARG A 234 1.40 7.93 23.58
N GLU A 235 0.24 7.26 23.47
CA GLU A 235 -1.04 7.87 23.70
C GLU A 235 -1.21 8.23 25.20
N THR A 236 -1.79 9.39 25.47
CA THR A 236 -1.99 9.94 26.81
C THR A 236 -3.46 10.01 27.23
N ASP A 237 -4.37 9.85 26.28
CA ASP A 237 -5.81 9.78 26.52
C ASP A 237 -6.20 8.43 27.12
N SER A 238 -6.63 8.41 28.38
CA SER A 238 -6.97 7.18 29.10
C SER A 238 -8.09 6.38 28.44
N LYS A 239 -9.06 7.03 27.76
CA LYS A 239 -10.13 6.34 27.03
C LYS A 239 -9.62 5.59 25.81
N LYS A 240 -8.64 6.17 25.13
CA LYS A 240 -7.96 5.53 24.01
C LYS A 240 -7.09 4.37 24.49
N VAL A 241 -6.30 4.59 25.55
CA VAL A 241 -5.45 3.56 26.16
C VAL A 241 -6.27 2.35 26.62
N ALA A 242 -7.48 2.58 27.16
CA ALA A 242 -8.37 1.48 27.55
C ALA A 242 -8.77 0.54 26.38
N GLN A 243 -8.62 0.99 25.12
CA GLN A 243 -8.87 0.15 23.95
C GLN A 243 -7.81 -0.97 23.75
N LEU A 244 -6.67 -0.90 24.45
CA LEU A 244 -5.62 -1.92 24.38
C LEU A 244 -6.16 -3.31 24.74
N ASP A 245 -7.11 -3.41 25.67
CA ASP A 245 -7.74 -4.68 26.01
C ASP A 245 -8.44 -5.33 24.80
N THR A 246 -9.10 -4.53 23.98
CA THR A 246 -9.72 -4.99 22.73
C THR A 246 -8.68 -5.35 21.68
N ILE A 247 -7.63 -4.54 21.56
CA ILE A 247 -6.53 -4.76 20.61
C ILE A 247 -5.81 -6.08 20.92
N PHE A 248 -5.49 -6.35 22.19
CA PHE A 248 -4.88 -7.62 22.60
C PHE A 248 -5.75 -8.83 22.24
N LYS A 249 -7.06 -8.75 22.47
CA LYS A 249 -8.00 -9.83 22.11
C LYS A 249 -8.05 -10.03 20.59
N GLN A 250 -8.01 -8.95 19.78
CA GLN A 250 -7.97 -9.04 18.33
C GLN A 250 -6.67 -9.69 17.83
N VAL A 251 -5.53 -9.33 18.42
CA VAL A 251 -4.22 -9.97 18.14
C VAL A 251 -4.27 -11.45 18.47
N THR A 252 -4.74 -11.81 19.68
CA THR A 252 -4.79 -13.21 20.12
C THR A 252 -5.73 -14.05 19.26
N ALA A 253 -6.91 -13.50 18.90
CA ALA A 253 -7.84 -14.17 17.99
C ALA A 253 -7.21 -14.44 16.62
N SER A 254 -6.46 -13.48 16.09
CA SER A 254 -5.75 -13.62 14.80
C SER A 254 -4.67 -14.69 14.87
N LEU A 255 -3.87 -14.70 15.93
CA LEU A 255 -2.83 -15.72 16.14
C LEU A 255 -3.44 -17.13 16.25
N ASN A 256 -4.46 -17.31 17.08
CA ASN A 256 -5.10 -18.61 17.30
C ASN A 256 -5.74 -19.14 16.00
N TRP A 257 -6.41 -18.27 15.23
CA TRP A 257 -7.01 -18.64 13.95
C TRP A 257 -5.96 -19.11 12.92
N LEU A 258 -4.82 -18.39 12.84
CA LEU A 258 -3.75 -18.72 11.90
C LEU A 258 -3.03 -20.03 12.30
N GLU A 259 -2.75 -20.23 13.58
CA GLU A 259 -2.18 -21.50 14.07
C GLU A 259 -3.07 -22.69 13.73
N GLU A 260 -4.39 -22.56 13.89
CA GLU A 260 -5.36 -23.60 13.54
C GLU A 260 -5.46 -23.82 12.02
N TYR A 261 -5.56 -22.74 11.23
CA TYR A 261 -5.71 -22.87 9.79
C TYR A 261 -4.47 -23.44 9.12
N THR A 262 -3.30 -22.95 9.49
CA THR A 262 -2.01 -23.33 8.89
C THR A 262 -1.44 -24.63 9.44
N ASN A 263 -1.89 -25.07 10.60
CA ASN A 263 -1.31 -26.16 11.39
C ASN A 263 0.20 -25.94 11.68
N VAL A 264 0.60 -24.67 11.81
CA VAL A 264 1.95 -24.22 12.16
C VAL A 264 1.82 -23.26 13.35
N PRO A 265 2.40 -23.59 14.51
CA PRO A 265 2.39 -22.68 15.66
C PRO A 265 3.12 -21.37 15.31
N TYR A 266 2.84 -20.31 16.09
CA TYR A 266 3.53 -19.02 15.89
C TYR A 266 5.06 -19.21 15.86
N PRO A 267 5.74 -18.80 14.78
CA PRO A 267 7.08 -19.29 14.51
C PRO A 267 8.23 -18.45 15.11
N PHE A 268 7.92 -17.39 15.87
CA PHE A 268 8.94 -16.48 16.42
C PHE A 268 8.91 -16.40 17.94
N ALA A 269 9.98 -15.82 18.53
CA ALA A 269 10.20 -15.83 19.97
C ALA A 269 9.10 -15.15 20.78
N LYS A 270 8.53 -14.05 20.29
CA LYS A 270 7.48 -13.27 20.96
C LYS A 270 6.63 -12.50 19.92
N TYR A 271 5.44 -12.09 20.34
CA TYR A 271 4.59 -11.14 19.60
C TYR A 271 4.37 -9.89 20.46
N ASP A 272 5.16 -8.85 20.22
CA ASP A 272 4.93 -7.52 20.80
C ASP A 272 4.59 -6.53 19.69
N PHE A 273 3.92 -5.43 20.03
CA PHE A 273 3.62 -4.39 19.09
C PHE A 273 3.81 -2.98 19.66
N ILE A 274 4.09 -2.04 18.76
CA ILE A 274 4.35 -0.65 19.11
C ILE A 274 3.41 0.25 18.32
N ILE A 275 2.66 1.10 19.01
CA ILE A 275 1.73 2.07 18.42
C ILE A 275 2.41 3.44 18.41
N LEU A 276 2.73 3.94 17.22
CA LEU A 276 3.56 5.14 17.02
C LEU A 276 2.76 6.29 16.39
N PRO A 277 2.90 7.52 16.93
CA PRO A 277 2.34 8.71 16.32
C PRO A 277 3.07 9.06 15.01
N GLY A 278 2.30 9.35 13.96
CA GLY A 278 2.84 9.75 12.67
C GLY A 278 3.59 8.64 11.92
N PHE A 279 3.36 7.38 12.27
CA PHE A 279 3.89 6.24 11.52
C PHE A 279 3.38 6.27 10.08
N GLN A 280 4.25 6.00 9.10
CA GLN A 280 3.99 6.21 7.69
C GLN A 280 2.98 5.23 7.10
N TYR A 281 2.91 4.00 7.66
CA TYR A 281 2.03 2.92 7.20
C TYR A 281 0.87 2.70 8.17
N GLY A 282 -0.05 1.84 7.81
CA GLY A 282 -1.05 1.31 8.75
C GLY A 282 -0.39 0.42 9.80
N GLY A 283 0.38 -0.55 9.32
CA GLY A 283 1.20 -1.46 10.10
C GLY A 283 2.52 -1.79 9.39
N MET A 284 3.36 -2.55 10.09
CA MET A 284 4.57 -3.16 9.55
C MET A 284 4.88 -4.43 10.35
N GLU A 285 5.03 -5.53 9.63
CA GLU A 285 5.08 -6.89 10.11
C GLU A 285 6.39 -7.32 10.81
N HIS A 286 7.15 -6.42 11.39
CA HIS A 286 8.39 -6.82 12.08
C HIS A 286 8.12 -7.90 13.14
N THR A 287 8.75 -9.05 13.00
CA THR A 287 8.60 -10.16 13.95
C THR A 287 8.93 -9.72 15.37
N GLY A 288 8.04 -9.99 16.32
CA GLY A 288 8.22 -9.61 17.74
C GLY A 288 8.25 -8.11 18.03
N ALA A 289 8.07 -7.26 17.03
CA ALA A 289 8.08 -5.80 17.15
C ALA A 289 7.21 -5.14 16.07
N THR A 290 5.98 -5.65 15.89
CA THR A 290 5.03 -5.15 14.89
C THR A 290 4.72 -3.67 15.14
N LEU A 291 4.81 -2.82 14.12
CA LEU A 291 4.53 -1.39 14.24
C LEU A 291 3.11 -1.08 13.76
N TYR A 292 2.44 -0.15 14.41
CA TYR A 292 1.13 0.33 14.02
C TYR A 292 1.03 1.86 14.09
N ASN A 293 0.19 2.42 13.21
CA ASN A 293 -0.17 3.84 13.26
C ASN A 293 -1.19 4.09 14.37
N ASP A 294 -0.94 5.11 15.20
CA ASP A 294 -1.78 5.45 16.35
C ASP A 294 -3.23 5.79 15.97
N THR A 295 -3.43 6.48 14.85
CA THR A 295 -4.78 6.91 14.41
C THR A 295 -5.64 5.77 13.87
N GLN A 296 -5.04 4.63 13.54
CA GLN A 296 -5.76 3.44 13.09
C GLN A 296 -6.03 2.46 14.26
N MET A 297 -5.20 2.50 15.29
CA MET A 297 -5.32 1.63 16.46
C MET A 297 -6.17 2.24 17.57
N PHE A 298 -5.97 3.52 17.90
CA PHE A 298 -6.76 4.23 18.89
C PHE A 298 -7.90 4.98 18.22
N LEU A 299 -9.06 4.32 18.12
CA LEU A 299 -10.26 4.88 17.53
C LEU A 299 -10.89 5.97 18.40
N SER A 300 -11.83 6.72 17.85
CA SER A 300 -12.64 7.68 18.62
C SER A 300 -13.50 6.99 19.67
N GLU A 301 -14.12 7.73 20.61
CA GLU A 301 -15.01 7.17 21.62
C GLU A 301 -16.24 6.47 21.03
N ASN A 302 -16.69 6.90 19.86
CA ASN A 302 -17.83 6.34 19.14
C ASN A 302 -17.40 5.95 17.72
N PRO A 303 -16.61 4.87 17.56
CA PRO A 303 -16.17 4.44 16.26
C PRO A 303 -17.34 3.93 15.42
N THR A 304 -17.25 4.11 14.11
CA THR A 304 -18.19 3.43 13.21
C THR A 304 -17.86 1.95 13.14
N PRO A 305 -18.84 1.07 12.85
CA PRO A 305 -18.56 -0.36 12.64
C PRO A 305 -17.49 -0.63 11.58
N ASP A 306 -17.40 0.24 10.59
CA ASP A 306 -16.40 0.18 9.53
C ASP A 306 -14.97 0.53 10.04
N GLU A 307 -14.85 1.45 11.02
CA GLU A 307 -13.58 1.76 11.67
C GLU A 307 -13.11 0.60 12.56
N GLU A 308 -14.01 -0.03 13.31
CA GLU A 308 -13.70 -1.21 14.13
C GLU A 308 -13.28 -2.40 13.27
N LEU A 309 -14.00 -2.66 12.19
CA LEU A 309 -13.67 -3.73 11.23
C LEU A 309 -12.30 -3.49 10.60
N ARG A 310 -12.00 -2.27 10.16
CA ARG A 310 -10.69 -1.92 9.56
C ARG A 310 -9.54 -2.08 10.54
N ARG A 311 -9.71 -1.69 11.82
CA ARG A 311 -8.68 -1.95 12.83
C ARG A 311 -8.41 -3.43 12.99
N THR A 312 -9.44 -4.24 13.08
CA THR A 312 -9.30 -5.70 13.21
C THR A 312 -8.67 -6.31 11.97
N GLN A 313 -9.05 -5.85 10.78
CA GLN A 313 -8.43 -6.29 9.52
C GLN A 313 -6.95 -5.91 9.44
N LEU A 314 -6.56 -4.72 9.90
CA LEU A 314 -5.16 -4.32 9.97
C LEU A 314 -4.37 -5.23 10.92
N ILE A 315 -4.89 -5.49 12.12
CA ILE A 315 -4.24 -6.38 13.08
C ILE A 315 -4.09 -7.80 12.49
N ALA A 316 -5.13 -8.32 11.88
CA ALA A 316 -5.12 -9.65 11.27
C ALA A 316 -4.14 -9.72 10.08
N HIS A 317 -4.03 -8.65 9.29
CA HIS A 317 -3.07 -8.51 8.19
C HIS A 317 -1.62 -8.60 8.67
N GLU A 318 -1.23 -7.77 9.65
CA GLU A 318 0.13 -7.80 10.19
C GLU A 318 0.42 -9.12 10.91
N THR A 319 -0.60 -9.74 11.51
CA THR A 319 -0.43 -11.06 12.16
C THR A 319 -0.23 -12.16 11.11
N ALA A 320 -0.95 -12.12 10.00
CA ALA A 320 -0.82 -13.12 8.94
C ALA A 320 0.57 -13.11 8.28
N HIS A 321 1.21 -11.95 8.22
CA HIS A 321 2.58 -11.84 7.71
C HIS A 321 3.58 -12.70 8.46
N MET A 322 3.35 -13.03 9.73
CA MET A 322 4.25 -13.89 10.50
C MET A 322 4.47 -15.26 9.84
N TRP A 323 3.46 -15.78 9.12
CA TRP A 323 3.59 -16.97 8.29
C TRP A 323 3.93 -16.65 6.84
N PHE A 324 3.31 -15.59 6.29
CA PHE A 324 3.35 -15.21 4.87
C PHE A 324 4.12 -13.90 4.65
N GLY A 325 5.40 -14.01 4.51
CA GLY A 325 6.36 -12.89 4.41
C GLY A 325 7.55 -13.07 5.34
N ASP A 326 7.30 -13.56 6.57
CA ASP A 326 8.33 -13.67 7.60
C ASP A 326 8.85 -15.11 7.72
N LEU A 327 7.99 -16.09 8.03
CA LEU A 327 8.38 -17.50 8.04
C LEU A 327 8.81 -17.94 6.63
N VAL A 328 7.95 -17.76 5.65
CA VAL A 328 8.26 -17.96 4.24
C VAL A 328 8.30 -16.61 3.54
N THR A 329 9.46 -16.20 3.07
CA THR A 329 9.69 -14.92 2.42
C THR A 329 9.87 -15.11 0.90
N MET A 330 9.42 -14.14 0.10
CA MET A 330 9.67 -14.15 -1.35
C MET A 330 11.17 -14.28 -1.65
N ASN A 331 11.50 -14.96 -2.75
CA ASN A 331 12.89 -15.10 -3.20
C ASN A 331 13.44 -13.76 -3.72
N TRP A 332 12.61 -12.99 -4.41
CA TRP A 332 12.91 -11.67 -4.94
C TRP A 332 11.68 -10.75 -4.84
N PHE A 333 11.87 -9.43 -4.90
CA PHE A 333 10.76 -8.49 -4.71
C PHE A 333 9.76 -8.41 -5.88
N ASP A 334 10.02 -9.04 -7.02
CA ASP A 334 9.00 -9.23 -8.07
C ASP A 334 7.82 -10.07 -7.58
N ASP A 335 8.04 -10.95 -6.59
CA ASP A 335 7.04 -11.75 -5.91
C ASP A 335 6.59 -11.16 -4.54
N VAL A 336 6.93 -9.91 -4.22
CA VAL A 336 6.53 -9.27 -2.93
C VAL A 336 5.02 -9.24 -2.73
N TRP A 337 4.27 -9.20 -3.83
CA TRP A 337 2.81 -9.22 -3.80
C TRP A 337 2.25 -10.49 -3.13
N THR A 338 2.99 -11.60 -3.10
CA THR A 338 2.55 -12.87 -2.49
C THR A 338 2.32 -12.71 -0.99
N LYS A 339 3.20 -12.01 -0.27
CA LYS A 339 3.03 -11.75 1.15
C LYS A 339 1.81 -10.86 1.41
N GLU A 340 1.60 -9.83 0.60
CA GLU A 340 0.49 -8.88 0.75
C GLU A 340 -0.86 -9.52 0.42
N VAL A 341 -0.90 -10.39 -0.62
CA VAL A 341 -2.13 -11.08 -0.98
C VAL A 341 -2.58 -12.04 0.10
N PHE A 342 -1.66 -12.79 0.69
CA PHE A 342 -1.99 -13.69 1.79
C PHE A 342 -2.41 -12.93 3.04
N ALA A 343 -1.69 -11.87 3.41
CA ALA A 343 -2.04 -11.05 4.55
C ALA A 343 -3.46 -10.48 4.43
N ASN A 344 -3.83 -9.94 3.28
CA ASN A 344 -5.18 -9.41 3.03
C ASN A 344 -6.25 -10.52 2.96
N TYR A 345 -5.95 -11.62 2.29
CA TYR A 345 -6.88 -12.75 2.17
C TYR A 345 -7.20 -13.36 3.53
N PHE A 346 -6.18 -13.65 4.34
CA PHE A 346 -6.36 -14.20 5.67
C PHE A 346 -6.96 -13.19 6.66
N ALA A 347 -6.62 -11.90 6.55
CA ALA A 347 -7.28 -10.87 7.35
C ALA A 347 -8.80 -10.86 7.14
N ALA A 348 -9.27 -11.05 5.91
CA ALA A 348 -10.70 -11.16 5.64
C ALA A 348 -11.30 -12.41 6.28
N LEU A 349 -10.66 -13.58 6.17
CA LEU A 349 -11.13 -14.83 6.78
C LEU A 349 -11.13 -14.80 8.31
N ILE A 350 -10.11 -14.19 8.93
CA ILE A 350 -10.00 -14.02 10.38
C ILE A 350 -11.10 -13.11 10.90
N THR A 351 -11.43 -12.04 10.17
CA THR A 351 -12.44 -11.08 10.63
C THR A 351 -13.87 -11.56 10.43
N GLU A 352 -14.11 -12.50 9.52
CA GLU A 352 -15.44 -13.02 9.25
C GLU A 352 -16.16 -13.55 10.51
N PRO A 353 -15.61 -14.46 11.31
CA PRO A 353 -16.24 -14.93 12.53
C PRO A 353 -16.28 -13.89 13.67
N LEU A 354 -15.42 -12.88 13.65
CA LEU A 354 -15.38 -11.81 14.66
C LEU A 354 -16.46 -10.75 14.44
N PHE A 355 -16.98 -10.62 13.21
CA PHE A 355 -18.01 -9.66 12.82
C PHE A 355 -19.17 -10.35 12.07
N PRO A 356 -19.88 -11.30 12.68
CA PRO A 356 -20.92 -12.09 12.00
C PRO A 356 -22.11 -11.24 11.51
N GLN A 357 -22.27 -10.03 12.01
CA GLN A 357 -23.30 -9.07 11.59
C GLN A 357 -22.94 -8.33 10.29
N VAL A 358 -21.71 -8.43 9.80
CA VAL A 358 -21.25 -7.77 8.57
C VAL A 358 -21.48 -8.69 7.37
N ASN A 359 -22.04 -8.14 6.28
CA ASN A 359 -22.01 -8.84 4.99
C ASN A 359 -20.57 -8.78 4.43
N HIS A 360 -19.78 -9.84 4.64
CA HIS A 360 -18.36 -9.89 4.28
C HIS A 360 -18.13 -9.89 2.77
N GLN A 361 -19.03 -10.46 1.98
CA GLN A 361 -18.95 -10.39 0.50
C GLN A 361 -19.11 -8.94 0.02
N LEU A 362 -20.06 -8.21 0.58
CA LEU A 362 -20.24 -6.79 0.30
C LEU A 362 -19.01 -5.97 0.74
N ASN A 363 -18.50 -6.23 1.95
CA ASN A 363 -17.29 -5.57 2.46
C ASN A 363 -16.07 -5.87 1.57
N TRP A 364 -15.94 -7.10 1.07
CA TRP A 364 -14.90 -7.48 0.12
C TRP A 364 -14.95 -6.65 -1.16
N MET A 365 -16.14 -6.55 -1.78
CA MET A 365 -16.33 -5.74 -2.98
C MET A 365 -15.97 -4.27 -2.74
N LYS A 366 -16.44 -3.70 -1.63
CA LYS A 366 -16.17 -2.31 -1.24
C LYS A 366 -14.68 -2.05 -1.01
N THR A 367 -14.01 -2.95 -0.31
CA THR A 367 -12.61 -2.75 0.14
C THR A 367 -11.62 -3.07 -0.97
N TYR A 368 -11.75 -4.25 -1.59
CA TYR A 368 -10.74 -4.75 -2.53
C TYR A 368 -11.12 -4.51 -3.98
N THR A 369 -12.34 -4.92 -4.41
CA THR A 369 -12.71 -4.86 -5.83
C THR A 369 -12.81 -3.41 -6.32
N ALA A 370 -13.47 -2.53 -5.59
CA ALA A 370 -13.60 -1.12 -5.97
C ALA A 370 -12.23 -0.41 -6.06
N ALA A 371 -11.34 -0.68 -5.10
CA ALA A 371 -10.00 -0.09 -5.09
C ALA A 371 -9.12 -0.62 -6.23
N SER A 372 -9.20 -1.92 -6.55
CA SER A 372 -8.46 -2.52 -7.67
C SER A 372 -8.91 -1.98 -9.02
N LEU A 373 -10.23 -1.89 -9.26
CA LEU A 373 -10.78 -1.30 -10.48
C LEU A 373 -10.35 0.16 -10.65
N SER A 374 -10.23 0.92 -9.54
CA SER A 374 -9.81 2.32 -9.57
C SER A 374 -8.42 2.54 -10.14
N GLU A 375 -7.49 1.61 -9.97
CA GLU A 375 -6.15 1.68 -10.55
C GLU A 375 -6.09 0.96 -11.91
N ASP A 376 -6.82 -0.15 -12.07
CA ASP A 376 -6.74 -1.00 -13.27
C ASP A 376 -7.33 -0.33 -14.51
N ARG A 377 -8.30 0.61 -14.34
CA ARG A 377 -8.82 1.43 -15.44
C ARG A 377 -7.89 2.54 -15.91
N THR A 378 -6.80 2.84 -15.17
CA THR A 378 -5.90 3.95 -15.49
C THR A 378 -4.86 3.57 -16.55
N PRO A 379 -4.33 4.52 -17.33
CA PRO A 379 -3.22 4.26 -18.24
C PRO A 379 -1.94 3.76 -17.54
N GLY A 380 -1.81 4.03 -16.25
CA GLY A 380 -0.68 3.63 -15.41
C GLY A 380 -0.83 2.26 -14.74
N THR A 381 -1.83 1.45 -15.10
CA THR A 381 -2.00 0.11 -14.51
C THR A 381 -0.84 -0.82 -14.83
N THR A 382 -0.62 -1.79 -13.95
CA THR A 382 0.45 -2.80 -14.04
C THR A 382 -0.10 -4.21 -13.90
N ALA A 383 0.73 -5.20 -14.19
CA ALA A 383 0.48 -6.57 -13.78
C ALA A 383 0.60 -6.69 -12.24
N ILE A 384 0.09 -7.77 -11.67
CA ILE A 384 0.30 -8.09 -10.25
C ILE A 384 1.78 -8.40 -10.03
N ARG A 385 2.32 -9.35 -10.77
CA ARG A 385 3.76 -9.65 -10.79
C ARG A 385 4.47 -8.69 -11.74
N GLN A 386 5.42 -7.95 -11.24
CA GLN A 386 6.16 -6.94 -12.01
C GLN A 386 7.64 -7.26 -12.02
N PRO A 387 8.30 -7.30 -13.21
CA PRO A 387 9.74 -7.52 -13.30
C PRO A 387 10.52 -6.49 -12.49
N LEU A 388 11.57 -6.93 -11.81
CA LEU A 388 12.42 -6.09 -10.97
C LEU A 388 13.89 -6.47 -11.15
N ASP A 389 14.65 -5.63 -11.82
CA ASP A 389 16.08 -5.86 -12.09
C ASP A 389 16.96 -5.43 -10.91
N ASN A 390 16.49 -4.47 -10.09
CA ASN A 390 17.27 -3.87 -9.02
C ASN A 390 16.37 -3.46 -7.85
N LEU A 391 16.77 -3.80 -6.63
CA LEU A 391 16.02 -3.53 -5.41
C LEU A 391 15.73 -2.05 -5.14
N GLN A 392 16.57 -1.12 -5.65
CA GLN A 392 16.29 0.31 -5.50
C GLN A 392 14.91 0.74 -6.06
N ASN A 393 14.32 -0.07 -6.94
CA ASN A 393 13.00 0.15 -7.53
C ASN A 393 11.88 -0.63 -6.84
N ALA A 394 12.19 -1.50 -5.87
CA ALA A 394 11.22 -2.37 -5.22
C ALA A 394 10.05 -1.61 -4.58
N GLY A 395 10.30 -0.43 -4.01
CA GLY A 395 9.24 0.41 -3.43
C GLY A 395 8.20 0.88 -4.45
N LEU A 396 8.52 0.97 -5.75
CA LEU A 396 7.60 1.42 -6.79
C LEU A 396 6.58 0.37 -7.21
N ILE A 397 6.82 -0.90 -6.89
CA ILE A 397 5.90 -2.00 -7.20
C ILE A 397 4.63 -1.91 -6.34
N TYR A 398 4.75 -1.42 -5.11
CA TYR A 398 3.63 -1.32 -4.18
C TYR A 398 2.53 -0.37 -4.69
N GLY A 399 1.27 -0.81 -4.58
CA GLY A 399 0.09 -0.06 -5.04
C GLY A 399 -1.19 -0.87 -4.94
N GLN A 400 -2.31 -0.31 -5.45
CA GLN A 400 -3.63 -0.95 -5.36
C GLN A 400 -3.69 -2.31 -6.08
N ILE A 401 -2.84 -2.51 -7.09
CA ILE A 401 -2.80 -3.79 -7.80
C ILE A 401 -2.31 -4.90 -6.86
N ILE A 402 -1.25 -4.66 -6.11
CA ILE A 402 -0.73 -5.64 -5.13
C ILE A 402 -1.69 -5.82 -3.96
N TYR A 403 -2.16 -4.73 -3.35
CA TYR A 403 -2.94 -4.79 -2.12
C TYR A 403 -4.41 -5.15 -2.32
N ASN A 404 -4.97 -4.90 -3.51
CA ASN A 404 -6.41 -5.05 -3.74
C ASN A 404 -6.74 -5.98 -4.90
N LYS A 405 -6.11 -5.84 -6.09
CA LYS A 405 -6.38 -6.76 -7.21
C LYS A 405 -5.90 -8.18 -6.90
N ALA A 406 -4.69 -8.33 -6.36
CA ALA A 406 -4.15 -9.64 -6.03
C ALA A 406 -5.05 -10.44 -5.07
N PRO A 407 -5.59 -9.88 -3.96
CA PRO A 407 -6.59 -10.58 -3.14
C PRO A 407 -7.85 -11.00 -3.90
N VAL A 408 -8.37 -10.16 -4.81
CA VAL A 408 -9.52 -10.52 -5.64
C VAL A 408 -9.19 -11.72 -6.54
N MET A 409 -7.99 -11.76 -7.11
CA MET A 409 -7.54 -12.90 -7.92
C MET A 409 -7.27 -14.15 -7.06
N MET A 410 -6.80 -13.97 -5.82
CA MET A 410 -6.63 -15.09 -4.88
C MET A 410 -7.98 -15.77 -4.56
N VAL A 411 -9.04 -15.00 -4.33
CA VAL A 411 -10.38 -15.57 -4.15
C VAL A 411 -10.80 -16.38 -5.37
N LYS A 412 -10.58 -15.87 -6.60
CA LYS A 412 -10.87 -16.61 -7.84
C LYS A 412 -10.07 -17.90 -7.95
N LEU A 413 -8.79 -17.88 -7.58
CA LEU A 413 -7.93 -19.06 -7.56
C LEU A 413 -8.47 -20.09 -6.56
N VAL A 414 -8.78 -19.68 -5.34
CA VAL A 414 -9.34 -20.56 -4.31
C VAL A 414 -10.69 -21.13 -4.73
N GLU A 415 -11.55 -20.33 -5.36
CA GLU A 415 -12.84 -20.81 -5.89
C GLU A 415 -12.66 -21.86 -7.00
N SER A 416 -11.63 -21.71 -7.84
CA SER A 416 -11.38 -22.66 -8.93
C SER A 416 -10.87 -24.02 -8.45
N MET A 417 -10.05 -24.05 -7.39
CA MET A 417 -9.44 -25.29 -6.90
C MET A 417 -10.16 -25.90 -5.66
N GLY A 418 -10.97 -25.10 -4.96
CA GLY A 418 -11.65 -25.49 -3.73
C GLY A 418 -10.86 -25.16 -2.45
N LYS A 419 -11.61 -24.80 -1.39
CA LYS A 419 -11.03 -24.27 -0.15
C LYS A 419 -10.14 -25.27 0.58
N GLU A 420 -10.52 -26.55 0.62
CA GLU A 420 -9.76 -27.58 1.33
C GLU A 420 -8.45 -27.91 0.59
N ALA A 421 -8.49 -28.07 -0.74
CA ALA A 421 -7.29 -28.27 -1.55
C ALA A 421 -6.30 -27.10 -1.43
N PHE A 422 -6.83 -25.87 -1.38
CA PHE A 422 -6.03 -24.70 -1.12
C PHE A 422 -5.39 -24.73 0.27
N ARG A 423 -6.16 -25.06 1.34
CA ARG A 423 -5.65 -25.15 2.71
C ARG A 423 -4.52 -26.18 2.82
N GLU A 424 -4.71 -27.38 2.23
CA GLU A 424 -3.68 -28.42 2.19
C GLU A 424 -2.41 -27.96 1.48
N GLY A 425 -2.55 -27.26 0.36
CA GLY A 425 -1.43 -26.69 -0.39
C GLY A 425 -0.67 -25.65 0.42
N ILE A 426 -1.39 -24.76 1.13
CA ILE A 426 -0.79 -23.73 2.00
C ILE A 426 -0.03 -24.37 3.18
N GLN A 427 -0.58 -25.41 3.80
CA GLN A 427 0.10 -26.13 4.87
C GLN A 427 1.39 -26.81 4.37
N GLU A 428 1.36 -27.41 3.19
CA GLU A 428 2.54 -28.00 2.55
C GLU A 428 3.59 -26.91 2.21
N TYR A 429 3.16 -25.78 1.63
CA TYR A 429 4.02 -24.65 1.32
C TYR A 429 4.74 -24.13 2.56
N LEU A 430 4.04 -23.85 3.64
CA LEU A 430 4.63 -23.36 4.88
C LEU A 430 5.59 -24.36 5.53
N LYS A 431 5.28 -25.66 5.45
CA LYS A 431 6.16 -26.72 5.95
C LYS A 431 7.43 -26.87 5.10
N THR A 432 7.30 -26.79 3.78
CA THR A 432 8.41 -26.98 2.84
C THR A 432 9.42 -25.84 2.92
N TYR A 433 8.93 -24.61 3.03
CA TYR A 433 9.76 -23.40 2.95
C TYR A 433 9.91 -22.68 4.30
N ALA A 434 9.62 -23.34 5.44
CA ALA A 434 9.78 -22.72 6.77
C ALA A 434 11.18 -22.12 6.96
N TYR A 435 11.24 -20.86 7.36
CA TYR A 435 12.46 -20.03 7.50
C TYR A 435 13.30 -19.89 6.21
N ALA A 436 12.73 -20.23 5.06
CA ALA A 436 13.37 -20.13 3.76
C ALA A 436 12.66 -19.12 2.86
N ASN A 437 12.97 -19.17 1.57
CA ASN A 437 12.40 -18.32 0.54
C ASN A 437 11.71 -19.17 -0.53
N ALA A 438 10.63 -18.66 -1.09
CA ALA A 438 9.90 -19.30 -2.17
C ALA A 438 9.50 -18.28 -3.25
N THR A 439 9.25 -18.74 -4.46
CA THR A 439 8.69 -17.98 -5.56
C THR A 439 7.19 -18.23 -5.67
N TRP A 440 6.49 -17.38 -6.43
CA TRP A 440 5.11 -17.67 -6.81
C TRP A 440 4.96 -18.99 -7.57
N ASP A 441 5.93 -19.29 -8.44
CA ASP A 441 5.92 -20.51 -9.26
C ASP A 441 6.06 -21.78 -8.39
N ASP A 442 6.86 -21.73 -7.31
CA ASP A 442 6.95 -22.81 -6.31
C ASP A 442 5.60 -23.07 -5.65
N LEU A 443 4.88 -22.01 -5.27
CA LEU A 443 3.55 -22.13 -4.69
C LEU A 443 2.54 -22.71 -5.70
N ILE A 444 2.51 -22.19 -6.92
CA ILE A 444 1.61 -22.69 -7.97
C ILE A 444 1.87 -24.17 -8.28
N GLN A 445 3.13 -24.60 -8.25
CA GLN A 445 3.47 -26.03 -8.43
C GLN A 445 2.86 -26.90 -7.32
N ILE A 446 2.92 -26.45 -6.06
CA ILE A 446 2.30 -27.16 -4.93
C ILE A 446 0.77 -27.17 -5.11
N LEU A 447 0.15 -26.03 -5.41
CA LEU A 447 -1.29 -25.92 -5.57
C LEU A 447 -1.81 -26.75 -6.77
N ASN A 448 -1.11 -26.77 -7.89
CA ASN A 448 -1.43 -27.60 -9.04
C ASN A 448 -1.44 -29.11 -8.69
N SER A 449 -0.62 -29.55 -7.72
CA SER A 449 -0.63 -30.94 -7.26
C SER A 449 -1.91 -31.33 -6.47
N LYS A 450 -2.70 -30.36 -6.06
CA LYS A 450 -3.94 -30.51 -5.25
C LYS A 450 -5.22 -30.38 -6.05
N THR A 451 -5.15 -30.06 -7.34
CA THR A 451 -6.33 -29.82 -8.18
C THR A 451 -6.11 -30.29 -9.62
N GLU A 452 -7.19 -30.56 -10.35
CA GLU A 452 -7.15 -30.83 -11.80
C GLU A 452 -7.17 -29.54 -12.65
N GLN A 453 -7.33 -28.39 -12.02
CA GLN A 453 -7.36 -27.10 -12.72
C GLN A 453 -5.94 -26.65 -13.10
N ASP A 454 -5.80 -26.05 -14.27
CA ASP A 454 -4.52 -25.45 -14.70
C ASP A 454 -4.33 -24.06 -14.08
N LEU A 455 -3.69 -24.02 -12.90
CA LEU A 455 -3.41 -22.77 -12.21
C LEU A 455 -2.23 -22.00 -12.85
N THR A 456 -1.45 -22.61 -13.70
CA THR A 456 -0.42 -21.93 -14.49
C THR A 456 -1.09 -21.04 -15.54
N ALA A 457 -2.06 -21.56 -16.29
CA ALA A 457 -2.84 -20.77 -17.24
C ALA A 457 -3.62 -19.62 -16.55
N PHE A 458 -4.14 -19.87 -15.34
CA PHE A 458 -4.72 -18.81 -14.51
C PHE A 458 -3.70 -17.71 -14.20
N SER A 459 -2.50 -18.09 -13.75
CA SER A 459 -1.42 -17.18 -13.40
C SER A 459 -0.97 -16.33 -14.58
N ASP A 460 -0.84 -16.92 -15.76
CA ASP A 460 -0.38 -16.25 -16.97
C ASP A 460 -1.28 -15.08 -17.37
N VAL A 461 -2.58 -15.15 -17.10
CA VAL A 461 -3.55 -14.11 -17.48
C VAL A 461 -3.81 -13.15 -16.33
N TRP A 462 -4.13 -13.67 -15.13
CA TRP A 462 -4.57 -12.83 -14.02
C TRP A 462 -3.43 -12.19 -13.23
N VAL A 463 -2.27 -12.85 -13.15
CA VAL A 463 -1.12 -12.40 -12.38
C VAL A 463 -0.09 -11.68 -13.25
N ASN A 464 0.25 -12.26 -14.40
CA ASN A 464 1.34 -11.79 -15.25
C ASN A 464 0.90 -10.73 -16.28
N GLN A 465 -0.42 -10.47 -16.45
CA GLN A 465 -0.93 -9.48 -17.40
C GLN A 465 -1.58 -8.29 -16.69
N LYS A 466 -1.37 -7.10 -17.25
CA LYS A 466 -2.01 -5.87 -16.77
C LYS A 466 -3.41 -5.67 -17.34
N GLY A 467 -4.21 -4.88 -16.62
CA GLY A 467 -5.53 -4.45 -17.06
C GLY A 467 -6.64 -5.43 -16.75
N MET A 468 -7.81 -5.13 -17.26
CA MET A 468 -9.05 -5.86 -17.02
C MET A 468 -9.88 -5.94 -18.30
N PRO A 469 -10.73 -6.97 -18.49
CA PRO A 469 -11.58 -7.07 -19.67
C PRO A 469 -12.70 -6.03 -19.69
N ILE A 470 -13.12 -5.65 -20.89
CA ILE A 470 -14.40 -5.00 -21.14
C ILE A 470 -15.42 -6.08 -21.53
N ILE A 471 -16.53 -6.18 -20.81
CA ILE A 471 -17.53 -7.23 -20.96
C ILE A 471 -18.84 -6.56 -21.36
N LYS A 472 -19.32 -6.84 -22.60
CA LYS A 472 -20.53 -6.28 -23.17
C LYS A 472 -21.60 -7.34 -23.32
N PHE A 473 -22.86 -6.95 -23.20
CA PHE A 473 -24.01 -7.81 -23.25
C PHE A 473 -24.95 -7.39 -24.36
N GLU A 474 -25.39 -8.37 -25.15
CA GLU A 474 -26.39 -8.21 -26.22
C GLU A 474 -27.46 -9.26 -26.06
N ILE A 475 -28.73 -8.82 -26.08
CA ILE A 475 -29.89 -9.70 -25.98
C ILE A 475 -30.63 -9.67 -27.31
N SER A 476 -30.87 -10.84 -27.86
CA SER A 476 -31.75 -11.04 -29.04
C SER A 476 -32.68 -12.22 -28.77
N ASP A 477 -33.97 -11.94 -28.57
CA ASP A 477 -34.98 -12.91 -28.18
C ASP A 477 -34.55 -13.70 -26.92
N LYS A 478 -34.35 -15.02 -27.08
CA LYS A 478 -33.90 -15.93 -26.02
C LYS A 478 -32.44 -16.25 -26.11
N GLN A 479 -31.63 -15.39 -26.71
CA GLN A 479 -30.18 -15.55 -26.76
C GLN A 479 -29.47 -14.35 -26.10
N LEU A 480 -28.65 -14.63 -25.13
CA LEU A 480 -27.70 -13.69 -24.54
C LEU A 480 -26.31 -13.92 -25.16
N THR A 481 -25.76 -12.90 -25.75
CA THR A 481 -24.39 -12.90 -26.25
C THR A 481 -23.51 -12.01 -25.35
N ILE A 482 -22.41 -12.56 -24.83
CA ILE A 482 -21.47 -11.86 -23.99
C ILE A 482 -20.15 -11.74 -24.75
N HIS A 483 -19.72 -10.53 -24.97
CA HIS A 483 -18.44 -10.21 -25.62
C HIS A 483 -17.41 -9.82 -24.58
N GLN A 484 -16.24 -10.45 -24.59
CA GLN A 484 -15.07 -10.05 -23.82
C GLN A 484 -14.04 -9.41 -24.75
N GLN A 485 -13.56 -8.23 -24.39
CA GLN A 485 -12.58 -7.48 -25.18
C GLN A 485 -11.37 -7.10 -24.32
N ASP A 486 -10.16 -7.37 -24.83
CA ASP A 486 -8.93 -6.81 -24.28
C ASP A 486 -8.77 -5.33 -24.65
N PRO A 487 -8.76 -4.39 -23.68
CA PRO A 487 -8.65 -2.96 -23.96
C PRO A 487 -7.33 -2.58 -24.63
N TYR A 488 -6.30 -3.43 -24.54
CA TYR A 488 -4.97 -3.21 -25.13
C TYR A 488 -4.77 -3.96 -26.46
N GLN A 489 -5.80 -4.64 -26.98
CA GLN A 489 -5.78 -5.37 -28.28
C GLN A 489 -4.68 -6.43 -28.38
N ARG A 490 -4.31 -7.07 -27.28
CA ARG A 490 -3.31 -8.16 -27.23
C ARG A 490 -3.93 -9.53 -27.57
N GLY A 491 -5.25 -9.60 -27.67
CA GLY A 491 -5.99 -10.84 -27.89
C GLY A 491 -6.13 -11.71 -26.65
N LEU A 492 -5.98 -11.13 -25.45
CA LEU A 492 -6.13 -11.87 -24.19
C LEU A 492 -7.58 -12.06 -23.82
N ASN A 493 -7.83 -13.22 -23.18
CA ASN A 493 -9.11 -13.53 -22.53
C ASN A 493 -8.85 -13.76 -21.04
N TRP A 494 -9.78 -13.32 -20.21
CA TRP A 494 -9.75 -13.50 -18.76
C TRP A 494 -10.84 -14.49 -18.34
N PRO A 495 -10.54 -15.79 -18.20
CA PRO A 495 -11.52 -16.79 -17.81
C PRO A 495 -12.12 -16.47 -16.45
N GLN A 496 -13.48 -16.43 -16.39
CA GLN A 496 -14.18 -16.13 -15.15
C GLN A 496 -15.63 -16.56 -15.17
N LYS A 497 -16.21 -16.74 -13.97
CA LYS A 497 -17.62 -17.04 -13.76
C LYS A 497 -18.26 -15.93 -12.96
N PHE A 498 -19.51 -15.62 -13.26
CA PHE A 498 -20.32 -14.65 -12.53
C PHE A 498 -21.81 -14.87 -12.81
N ASN A 499 -22.65 -14.37 -11.92
CA ASN A 499 -24.10 -14.49 -12.04
C ASN A 499 -24.72 -13.34 -12.81
N ILE A 500 -25.74 -13.67 -13.60
CA ILE A 500 -26.61 -12.70 -14.31
C ILE A 500 -28.02 -12.94 -13.86
N THR A 501 -28.73 -11.91 -13.40
CA THR A 501 -30.16 -11.98 -13.13
C THR A 501 -30.96 -11.55 -14.36
N LEU A 502 -31.78 -12.43 -14.86
CA LEU A 502 -32.73 -12.19 -15.94
C LEU A 502 -34.05 -11.71 -15.32
N CYS A 503 -34.44 -10.46 -15.60
CA CYS A 503 -35.65 -9.88 -15.05
C CYS A 503 -36.83 -10.10 -16.00
N GLY A 504 -37.95 -10.49 -15.41
CA GLY A 504 -39.20 -10.78 -16.16
C GLY A 504 -40.42 -10.82 -15.24
N THR A 505 -41.41 -11.66 -15.56
CA THR A 505 -42.53 -11.91 -14.65
C THR A 505 -42.10 -12.62 -13.38
N ARG A 506 -40.99 -13.33 -13.43
CA ARG A 506 -40.27 -13.92 -12.32
C ARG A 506 -38.79 -13.83 -12.64
N ASP A 507 -38.05 -13.23 -11.75
CA ASP A 507 -36.58 -13.10 -11.89
C ASP A 507 -35.89 -14.46 -11.75
N THR A 508 -34.90 -14.70 -12.60
CA THR A 508 -34.13 -15.95 -12.65
C THR A 508 -32.66 -15.64 -12.77
N THR A 509 -31.83 -16.23 -11.91
CA THR A 509 -30.38 -16.08 -11.97
C THR A 509 -29.75 -17.25 -12.73
N ILE A 510 -28.85 -16.93 -13.66
CA ILE A 510 -28.02 -17.88 -14.38
C ILE A 510 -26.55 -17.60 -14.13
N GLU A 511 -25.72 -18.65 -14.14
CA GLU A 511 -24.26 -18.50 -14.13
C GLU A 511 -23.72 -18.38 -15.56
N ALA A 512 -22.94 -17.36 -15.82
CA ALA A 512 -22.15 -17.23 -17.05
C ALA A 512 -20.73 -17.71 -16.81
N SER A 513 -20.25 -18.59 -17.68
CA SER A 513 -18.84 -19.05 -17.71
C SER A 513 -18.17 -18.47 -18.95
N LEU A 514 -17.29 -17.54 -18.75
CA LEU A 514 -16.59 -16.80 -19.80
C LEU A 514 -15.17 -17.34 -19.92
N THR A 515 -14.88 -18.12 -20.95
CA THR A 515 -13.56 -18.70 -21.23
C THR A 515 -12.89 -18.04 -22.42
N ASP A 516 -13.70 -17.59 -23.39
CA ASP A 516 -13.26 -17.02 -24.65
C ASP A 516 -13.75 -15.58 -24.84
N SER A 517 -13.39 -14.96 -25.95
CA SER A 517 -13.84 -13.61 -26.32
C SER A 517 -15.35 -13.50 -26.54
N LEU A 518 -16.04 -14.63 -26.78
CA LEU A 518 -17.46 -14.73 -27.07
C LEU A 518 -18.11 -15.89 -26.33
N CYS A 519 -19.15 -15.59 -25.56
CA CYS A 519 -20.01 -16.59 -24.92
C CYS A 519 -21.47 -16.39 -25.36
N ARG A 520 -22.16 -17.48 -25.72
CA ARG A 520 -23.60 -17.46 -26.07
C ARG A 520 -24.38 -18.36 -25.12
N ILE A 521 -25.44 -17.83 -24.55
CA ILE A 521 -26.28 -18.53 -23.58
C ILE A 521 -27.72 -18.49 -24.09
N THR A 522 -28.38 -19.67 -24.22
CA THR A 522 -29.79 -19.75 -24.49
C THR A 522 -30.58 -19.49 -23.22
N LEU A 523 -31.43 -18.47 -23.23
CA LEU A 523 -32.22 -18.05 -22.10
C LEU A 523 -33.53 -18.82 -21.96
N PRO A 524 -34.04 -19.07 -20.74
CA PRO A 524 -35.31 -19.75 -20.52
C PRO A 524 -36.52 -18.95 -21.01
N PHE A 525 -36.41 -17.63 -21.04
CA PHE A 525 -37.41 -16.69 -21.55
C PHE A 525 -36.70 -15.44 -22.09
N THR A 526 -37.41 -14.59 -22.81
CA THR A 526 -36.94 -13.27 -23.23
C THR A 526 -37.04 -12.30 -22.03
N PRO A 527 -35.91 -11.87 -21.41
CA PRO A 527 -35.96 -10.97 -20.26
C PRO A 527 -36.32 -9.56 -20.69
N THR A 528 -36.99 -8.81 -19.80
CA THR A 528 -37.22 -7.37 -19.98
C THR A 528 -35.96 -6.56 -19.81
N ARG A 529 -35.04 -7.05 -19.00
CA ARG A 529 -33.69 -6.51 -18.71
C ARG A 529 -32.82 -7.57 -18.07
N ILE A 530 -31.51 -7.33 -18.01
CA ILE A 530 -30.55 -8.16 -17.28
C ILE A 530 -29.78 -7.33 -16.27
N LEU A 531 -29.40 -7.97 -15.17
CA LEU A 531 -28.46 -7.41 -14.19
C LEU A 531 -27.18 -8.25 -14.25
N PRO A 532 -26.10 -7.74 -14.86
CA PRO A 532 -24.83 -8.47 -14.92
C PRO A 532 -24.11 -8.48 -13.58
N ASN A 533 -23.33 -9.55 -13.33
CA ASN A 533 -22.44 -9.67 -12.19
C ASN A 533 -23.14 -9.45 -10.83
N THR A 534 -24.35 -10.05 -10.65
CA THR A 534 -25.18 -9.81 -9.47
C THR A 534 -24.62 -10.38 -8.17
N ASP A 535 -23.67 -11.31 -8.25
CA ASP A 535 -22.90 -11.83 -7.12
C ASP A 535 -21.60 -11.08 -6.86
N GLY A 536 -21.23 -10.10 -7.71
CA GLY A 536 -20.00 -9.32 -7.58
C GLY A 536 -18.69 -10.12 -7.76
N ARG A 537 -18.76 -11.37 -8.28
CA ARG A 537 -17.60 -12.25 -8.48
C ARG A 537 -16.83 -11.96 -9.75
N GLY A 538 -17.49 -11.36 -10.75
CA GLY A 538 -16.84 -10.94 -11.98
C GLY A 538 -15.90 -9.75 -11.77
N TYR A 539 -14.83 -9.67 -12.57
CA TYR A 539 -13.85 -8.58 -12.54
C TYR A 539 -13.67 -8.00 -13.95
N GLY A 540 -13.84 -6.69 -14.08
CA GLY A 540 -13.74 -5.97 -15.34
C GLY A 540 -14.74 -4.82 -15.46
N LEU A 541 -14.76 -4.17 -16.62
CA LEU A 541 -15.77 -3.18 -16.98
C LEU A 541 -16.98 -3.91 -17.61
N PHE A 542 -18.02 -4.10 -16.83
CA PHE A 542 -19.30 -4.68 -17.30
C PHE A 542 -20.16 -3.58 -17.91
N VAL A 543 -20.44 -3.68 -19.20
CA VAL A 543 -21.27 -2.71 -19.94
C VAL A 543 -22.60 -3.36 -20.25
N PRO A 544 -23.66 -3.10 -19.46
CA PRO A 544 -25.00 -3.65 -19.71
C PRO A 544 -25.59 -3.08 -21.02
N ASP A 545 -26.62 -3.72 -21.54
CA ASP A 545 -27.39 -3.14 -22.61
C ASP A 545 -28.10 -1.83 -22.19
N ASN A 546 -28.45 -1.00 -23.15
CA ASN A 546 -28.99 0.34 -22.88
C ASN A 546 -30.29 0.33 -22.05
N ASN A 547 -31.17 -0.65 -22.27
CA ASN A 547 -32.42 -0.74 -21.52
C ASN A 547 -32.17 -1.09 -20.05
N SER A 548 -31.30 -2.04 -19.81
CA SER A 548 -30.87 -2.43 -18.45
C SER A 548 -30.16 -1.27 -17.72
N LEU A 549 -29.27 -0.55 -18.41
CA LEU A 549 -28.58 0.60 -17.82
C LEU A 549 -29.52 1.75 -17.46
N HIS A 550 -30.47 2.06 -18.34
CA HIS A 550 -31.47 3.12 -18.10
C HIS A 550 -32.33 2.79 -16.87
N TRP A 551 -32.82 1.57 -16.78
CA TRP A 551 -33.57 1.12 -15.61
C TRP A 551 -32.72 1.18 -14.33
N LEU A 552 -31.46 0.75 -14.37
CA LEU A 552 -30.58 0.77 -13.21
C LEU A 552 -30.37 2.20 -12.69
N LEU A 553 -30.20 3.19 -13.56
CA LEU A 553 -29.98 4.59 -13.14
C LEU A 553 -31.17 5.16 -12.33
N GLU A 554 -32.38 4.63 -12.54
CA GLU A 554 -33.57 5.11 -11.86
C GLU A 554 -34.02 4.21 -10.70
N HIS A 555 -33.73 2.90 -10.73
CA HIS A 555 -34.34 1.90 -9.86
C HIS A 555 -33.39 0.95 -9.14
N TRP A 556 -32.06 1.13 -9.24
CA TRP A 556 -31.10 0.22 -8.61
C TRP A 556 -31.30 0.04 -7.11
N GLN A 557 -31.77 1.08 -6.42
CA GLN A 557 -32.07 1.09 -4.98
C GLN A 557 -33.26 0.20 -4.59
N GLU A 558 -34.05 -0.21 -5.55
CA GLU A 558 -35.21 -1.11 -5.36
C GLU A 558 -34.82 -2.60 -5.35
N ILE A 559 -33.57 -2.92 -5.66
CA ILE A 559 -33.07 -4.30 -5.64
C ILE A 559 -32.96 -4.77 -4.18
N ASP A 560 -33.68 -5.84 -3.82
CA ASP A 560 -33.73 -6.35 -2.44
C ASP A 560 -32.38 -6.87 -1.94
N ASN A 561 -31.65 -7.60 -2.79
CA ASN A 561 -30.37 -8.21 -2.39
C ASN A 561 -29.26 -7.19 -2.27
N GLU A 562 -28.69 -7.03 -1.07
CA GLU A 562 -27.64 -6.06 -0.76
C GLU A 562 -26.35 -6.30 -1.58
N THR A 563 -25.95 -7.55 -1.77
CA THR A 563 -24.77 -7.90 -2.58
C THR A 563 -24.97 -7.46 -4.03
N THR A 564 -26.16 -7.70 -4.59
CA THR A 564 -26.51 -7.26 -5.94
C THR A 564 -26.56 -5.73 -6.03
N ARG A 565 -27.15 -5.04 -5.03
CA ARG A 565 -27.13 -3.55 -5.01
C ARG A 565 -25.69 -3.00 -5.03
N GLN A 566 -24.78 -3.55 -4.21
CA GLN A 566 -23.37 -3.13 -4.21
C GLN A 566 -22.69 -3.42 -5.56
N ALA A 567 -22.92 -4.60 -6.13
CA ALA A 567 -22.33 -4.99 -7.41
C ALA A 567 -22.77 -4.09 -8.57
N VAL A 568 -24.09 -3.80 -8.68
CA VAL A 568 -24.60 -2.91 -9.73
C VAL A 568 -24.19 -1.46 -9.51
N LEU A 569 -24.09 -1.00 -8.26
CA LEU A 569 -23.58 0.33 -7.93
C LEU A 569 -22.13 0.52 -8.39
N MET A 570 -21.27 -0.48 -8.15
CA MET A 570 -19.89 -0.48 -8.63
C MET A 570 -19.82 -0.54 -10.15
N MET A 571 -20.64 -1.38 -10.80
CA MET A 571 -20.73 -1.46 -12.26
C MET A 571 -21.13 -0.12 -12.87
N MET A 572 -22.14 0.57 -12.32
CA MET A 572 -22.56 1.90 -12.78
C MET A 572 -21.43 2.92 -12.56
N HIS A 573 -20.72 2.85 -11.44
CA HIS A 573 -19.56 3.73 -11.19
C HIS A 573 -18.48 3.54 -12.26
N GLU A 574 -18.14 2.30 -12.61
CA GLU A 574 -17.16 2.03 -13.68
C GLU A 574 -17.62 2.55 -15.03
N ASN A 575 -18.93 2.41 -15.35
CA ASN A 575 -19.51 2.99 -16.58
C ASN A 575 -19.51 4.53 -16.55
N TYR A 576 -19.74 5.16 -15.39
CA TYR A 576 -19.55 6.60 -15.22
C TYR A 576 -18.09 7.01 -15.45
N GLN A 577 -17.13 6.28 -14.88
CA GLN A 577 -15.71 6.55 -15.10
C GLN A 577 -15.31 6.37 -16.57
N ALA A 578 -15.90 5.41 -17.28
CA ALA A 578 -15.70 5.19 -18.70
C ALA A 578 -16.49 6.16 -19.61
N LYS A 579 -17.13 7.20 -19.05
CA LYS A 579 -18.01 8.17 -19.74
C LYS A 579 -19.26 7.58 -20.40
N GLY A 580 -19.65 6.37 -20.03
CA GLY A 580 -20.90 5.74 -20.47
C GLY A 580 -22.14 6.27 -19.77
N ILE A 581 -21.99 6.97 -18.62
CA ILE A 581 -23.06 7.59 -17.84
C ILE A 581 -22.78 9.09 -17.70
N PRO A 582 -23.73 9.99 -18.05
CA PRO A 582 -23.62 11.42 -17.82
C PRO A 582 -23.55 11.77 -16.33
N ASN A 583 -22.83 12.85 -15.97
CA ASN A 583 -22.66 13.29 -14.59
C ASN A 583 -23.96 13.54 -13.85
N THR A 584 -24.94 14.20 -14.49
CA THR A 584 -26.27 14.48 -13.89
C THR A 584 -27.07 13.22 -13.60
N ALA A 585 -27.05 12.24 -14.52
CA ALA A 585 -27.73 10.96 -14.32
C ALA A 585 -27.08 10.16 -13.17
N TRP A 586 -25.74 10.15 -13.12
CA TRP A 586 -25.01 9.50 -12.04
C TRP A 586 -25.27 10.16 -10.67
N MET A 587 -25.23 11.50 -10.60
CA MET A 587 -25.55 12.26 -9.38
C MET A 587 -26.95 11.93 -8.87
N ASN A 588 -27.95 11.92 -9.74
CA ASN A 588 -29.33 11.58 -9.36
C ASN A 588 -29.44 10.14 -8.84
N ALA A 589 -28.79 9.18 -9.48
CA ALA A 589 -28.77 7.80 -9.02
C ALA A 589 -28.14 7.64 -7.62
N LEU A 590 -27.06 8.42 -7.33
CA LEU A 590 -26.44 8.44 -6.00
C LEU A 590 -27.34 9.08 -4.95
N LEU A 591 -27.96 10.23 -5.25
CA LEU A 591 -28.87 10.93 -4.33
C LEU A 591 -30.10 10.08 -4.02
N ASN A 592 -30.74 9.46 -5.02
CA ASN A 592 -31.85 8.54 -4.80
C ASN A 592 -31.42 7.38 -3.89
N GLY A 593 -30.24 6.82 -4.13
CA GLY A 593 -29.70 5.74 -3.33
C GLY A 593 -29.48 6.13 -1.88
N ILE A 594 -28.85 7.29 -1.61
CA ILE A 594 -28.52 7.71 -0.24
C ILE A 594 -29.76 7.98 0.60
N HIS A 595 -30.88 8.38 -0.01
CA HIS A 595 -32.15 8.55 0.68
C HIS A 595 -32.81 7.23 1.10
N CYS A 596 -32.58 6.16 0.37
CA CYS A 596 -33.28 4.88 0.54
C CYS A 596 -32.44 3.79 1.21
N GLU A 597 -31.12 3.91 1.15
CA GLU A 597 -30.21 2.82 1.57
C GLU A 597 -30.24 2.61 3.08
N LYS A 598 -30.30 1.32 3.47
CA LYS A 598 -30.33 0.86 4.87
C LYS A 598 -29.06 0.13 5.31
N ASN A 599 -28.24 -0.32 4.35
CA ASN A 599 -26.98 -0.99 4.65
C ASN A 599 -25.86 0.03 4.84
N PRO A 600 -25.16 0.05 5.98
CA PRO A 600 -24.13 1.05 6.27
C PRO A 600 -22.91 0.98 5.34
N LEU A 601 -22.58 -0.20 4.79
CA LEU A 601 -21.46 -0.37 3.87
C LEU A 601 -21.78 0.19 2.49
N ILE A 602 -23.01 -0.01 1.98
CA ILE A 602 -23.47 0.60 0.72
C ILE A 602 -23.61 2.11 0.87
N ALA A 603 -24.15 2.59 2.00
CA ALA A 603 -24.21 4.03 2.30
C ALA A 603 -22.81 4.67 2.30
N SER A 604 -21.81 3.96 2.83
CA SER A 604 -20.39 4.39 2.76
C SER A 604 -19.88 4.44 1.31
N THR A 605 -20.21 3.46 0.48
CA THR A 605 -19.86 3.45 -0.95
C THR A 605 -20.49 4.63 -1.69
N LEU A 606 -21.77 4.88 -1.46
CA LEU A 606 -22.51 6.03 -2.04
C LEU A 606 -21.84 7.36 -1.67
N THR A 607 -21.54 7.55 -0.38
CA THR A 607 -20.88 8.76 0.10
C THR A 607 -19.52 9.00 -0.56
N ASN A 608 -18.74 7.92 -0.72
CA ASN A 608 -17.43 8.00 -1.41
C ASN A 608 -17.58 8.36 -2.89
N TYR A 609 -18.62 7.85 -3.56
CA TYR A 609 -18.84 8.13 -4.98
C TYR A 609 -19.41 9.52 -5.26
N LEU A 610 -19.97 10.21 -4.27
CA LEU A 610 -20.52 11.57 -4.42
C LEU A 610 -19.44 12.63 -4.67
N SER A 611 -18.19 12.44 -4.18
CA SER A 611 -17.13 13.46 -4.30
C SER A 611 -16.86 13.85 -5.76
N SER A 612 -16.63 12.87 -6.65
CA SER A 612 -16.29 13.16 -8.05
C SER A 612 -17.40 13.92 -8.81
N PRO A 613 -18.66 13.47 -8.83
CA PRO A 613 -19.70 14.21 -9.54
C PRO A 613 -20.02 15.57 -8.91
N LEU A 614 -19.85 15.76 -7.60
CA LEU A 614 -20.00 17.07 -6.95
C LEU A 614 -19.06 18.13 -7.53
N GLN A 615 -17.85 17.75 -7.94
CA GLN A 615 -16.88 18.68 -8.52
C GLN A 615 -17.26 19.16 -9.93
N GLU A 616 -18.13 18.43 -10.63
CA GLU A 616 -18.50 18.70 -12.03
C GLU A 616 -19.86 19.42 -12.19
N ILE A 617 -20.59 19.74 -11.09
CA ILE A 617 -21.90 20.41 -11.16
C ILE A 617 -21.79 21.94 -11.09
N SER A 618 -22.87 22.63 -11.56
CA SER A 618 -22.95 24.10 -11.52
C SER A 618 -23.09 24.61 -10.07
N SER A 619 -22.67 25.86 -9.83
CA SER A 619 -22.76 26.48 -8.50
C SER A 619 -24.20 26.52 -7.93
N ALA A 620 -25.22 26.72 -8.78
CA ALA A 620 -26.59 26.74 -8.35
C ALA A 620 -27.13 25.37 -7.93
N GLU A 621 -26.78 24.32 -8.68
CA GLU A 621 -27.10 22.92 -8.33
C GLU A 621 -26.33 22.49 -7.09
N ARG A 622 -25.08 22.92 -6.95
CA ARG A 622 -24.22 22.61 -5.82
C ARG A 622 -24.82 23.07 -4.50
N ASP A 623 -25.28 24.33 -4.40
CA ASP A 623 -25.92 24.86 -3.18
C ASP A 623 -27.13 24.01 -2.77
N LYS A 624 -27.96 23.61 -3.72
CA LYS A 624 -29.13 22.75 -3.48
C LYS A 624 -28.72 21.39 -2.93
N ILE A 625 -27.75 20.74 -3.58
CA ILE A 625 -27.29 19.39 -3.21
C ILE A 625 -26.56 19.41 -1.87
N GLU A 626 -25.67 20.38 -1.62
CA GLU A 626 -24.99 20.52 -0.32
C GLU A 626 -25.96 20.72 0.83
N ASN A 627 -27.03 21.54 0.63
CA ASN A 627 -28.08 21.71 1.63
C ASN A 627 -28.87 20.41 1.86
N GLU A 628 -29.12 19.62 0.83
CA GLU A 628 -29.77 18.31 0.93
C GLU A 628 -28.92 17.34 1.72
N LEU A 629 -27.63 17.18 1.37
CA LEU A 629 -26.68 16.32 2.08
C LEU A 629 -26.49 16.77 3.54
N TYR A 630 -26.52 18.08 3.81
CA TYR A 630 -26.44 18.59 5.17
C TYR A 630 -27.68 18.22 6.00
N LYS A 631 -28.86 18.27 5.43
CA LYS A 631 -30.09 17.79 6.10
C LYS A 631 -29.97 16.29 6.39
N LEU A 632 -29.52 15.50 5.42
CA LEU A 632 -29.30 14.06 5.58
C LEU A 632 -28.23 13.75 6.64
N SER A 633 -27.20 14.57 6.78
CA SER A 633 -26.19 14.39 7.83
C SER A 633 -26.76 14.52 9.26
N HIS A 634 -27.98 15.06 9.41
CA HIS A 634 -28.67 15.16 10.69
C HIS A 634 -29.81 14.13 10.83
N SER A 635 -30.47 13.76 9.73
CA SER A 635 -31.70 12.99 9.73
C SER A 635 -31.58 11.56 9.19
N HIS A 636 -30.47 11.20 8.52
CA HIS A 636 -30.31 9.87 7.94
C HIS A 636 -30.42 8.78 9.02
N PRO A 637 -31.18 7.68 8.78
CA PRO A 637 -31.40 6.63 9.79
C PRO A 637 -30.09 5.96 10.24
N ILE A 638 -29.10 5.84 9.36
CA ILE A 638 -27.81 5.20 9.64
C ILE A 638 -26.85 6.24 10.29
N PRO A 639 -26.43 6.06 11.56
CA PRO A 639 -25.55 7.02 12.23
C PRO A 639 -24.20 7.22 11.54
N SER A 640 -23.58 6.12 11.03
CA SER A 640 -22.31 6.20 10.32
C SER A 640 -22.43 6.98 8.99
N CYS A 641 -23.56 6.87 8.30
CA CYS A 641 -23.84 7.67 7.10
C CYS A 641 -23.92 9.17 7.42
N ARG A 642 -24.56 9.55 8.53
CA ARG A 642 -24.60 10.96 8.98
C ARG A 642 -23.22 11.56 9.14
N ILE A 643 -22.31 10.83 9.80
CA ILE A 643 -20.92 11.28 10.01
C ILE A 643 -20.16 11.36 8.67
N GLN A 644 -20.34 10.38 7.81
CA GLN A 644 -19.67 10.34 6.50
C GLN A 644 -20.14 11.47 5.59
N LEU A 645 -21.43 11.77 5.56
CA LEU A 645 -21.99 12.91 4.82
C LEU A 645 -21.43 14.24 5.34
N LEU A 646 -21.32 14.39 6.66
CA LEU A 646 -20.72 15.58 7.25
C LEU A 646 -19.23 15.71 6.91
N ARG A 647 -18.47 14.62 6.96
CA ARG A 647 -17.05 14.58 6.52
C ARG A 647 -16.90 14.90 5.03
N LEU A 648 -17.80 14.41 4.19
CA LEU A 648 -17.84 14.78 2.77
C LEU A 648 -18.07 16.30 2.61
N LEU A 649 -19.03 16.88 3.31
CA LEU A 649 -19.27 18.33 3.26
C LEU A 649 -18.09 19.15 3.81
N ILE A 650 -17.40 18.67 4.85
CA ILE A 650 -16.18 19.32 5.37
C ILE A 650 -15.13 19.47 4.25
N THR A 651 -14.93 18.44 3.44
CA THR A 651 -13.90 18.46 2.39
C THR A 651 -14.37 19.07 1.07
N GLU A 652 -15.63 18.85 0.69
CA GLU A 652 -16.13 19.17 -0.65
C GLU A 652 -17.00 20.44 -0.73
N ALA A 653 -17.50 20.97 0.39
CA ALA A 653 -18.42 22.12 0.34
C ALA A 653 -17.79 23.35 -0.34
N ALA A 654 -18.54 23.96 -1.25
CA ALA A 654 -18.11 25.16 -1.98
C ALA A 654 -19.16 26.28 -1.98
N SER A 655 -20.42 26.00 -1.61
CA SER A 655 -21.45 27.05 -1.54
C SER A 655 -21.23 27.94 -0.30
N PRO A 656 -21.41 29.27 -0.42
CA PRO A 656 -21.26 30.19 0.72
C PRO A 656 -22.15 29.83 1.90
N THR A 657 -23.37 29.37 1.62
CA THR A 657 -24.34 28.95 2.64
C THR A 657 -23.78 27.79 3.46
N MET A 658 -23.24 26.76 2.81
CA MET A 658 -22.70 25.59 3.50
C MET A 658 -21.41 25.92 4.25
N ILE A 659 -20.54 26.74 3.68
CA ILE A 659 -19.30 27.20 4.35
C ILE A 659 -19.67 27.92 5.66
N GLN A 660 -20.72 28.77 5.66
CA GLN A 660 -21.17 29.45 6.89
C GLN A 660 -21.77 28.48 7.92
N CYS A 661 -22.51 27.46 7.47
CA CYS A 661 -23.02 26.40 8.35
C CYS A 661 -21.86 25.61 8.99
N LEU A 662 -20.86 25.25 8.22
CA LEU A 662 -19.66 24.53 8.69
C LEU A 662 -18.81 25.40 9.65
N TYR A 663 -18.72 26.71 9.40
CA TYR A 663 -18.05 27.65 10.31
C TYR A 663 -18.74 27.66 11.69
N SER A 664 -20.09 27.81 11.71
CA SER A 664 -20.88 27.81 12.96
C SER A 664 -20.75 26.46 13.70
N LEU A 665 -20.65 25.37 12.96
CA LEU A 665 -20.44 24.03 13.52
C LEU A 665 -19.05 23.93 14.18
N TRP A 666 -17.99 24.41 13.51
CA TRP A 666 -16.64 24.46 14.05
C TRP A 666 -16.53 25.36 15.29
N GLU A 667 -17.14 26.54 15.24
CA GLU A 667 -17.10 27.52 16.33
C GLU A 667 -17.72 26.97 17.61
N THR A 668 -18.85 26.28 17.50
CA THR A 668 -19.62 25.80 18.63
C THR A 668 -19.22 24.43 19.17
N GLU A 669 -18.48 23.63 18.42
CA GLU A 669 -18.09 22.24 18.75
C GLU A 669 -19.26 21.35 19.25
N ARG A 670 -20.48 21.59 18.78
CA ARG A 670 -21.69 20.92 19.30
C ARG A 670 -21.94 19.52 18.71
N VAL A 671 -21.21 19.11 17.69
CA VAL A 671 -21.41 17.81 17.05
C VAL A 671 -20.51 16.77 17.74
N GLN A 672 -21.07 16.05 18.68
CA GLN A 672 -20.37 15.04 19.49
C GLN A 672 -19.79 13.86 18.65
N GLN A 673 -20.32 13.64 17.45
CA GLN A 673 -19.86 12.57 16.56
C GLN A 673 -18.54 12.92 15.85
N LEU A 674 -18.18 14.20 15.73
CA LEU A 674 -16.91 14.64 15.17
C LEU A 674 -15.80 14.55 16.22
N ASN A 675 -14.67 14.02 15.82
CA ASN A 675 -13.50 13.92 16.69
C ASN A 675 -12.51 15.09 16.46
N GLU A 676 -11.43 15.15 17.25
CA GLU A 676 -10.39 16.18 17.14
C GLU A 676 -9.81 16.30 15.73
N LYS A 677 -9.64 15.16 15.02
CA LYS A 677 -9.14 15.13 13.64
C LYS A 677 -10.14 15.77 12.68
N ASP A 678 -11.43 15.49 12.84
CA ASP A 678 -12.49 16.07 12.01
C ASP A 678 -12.54 17.60 12.19
N TYR A 679 -12.50 18.09 13.44
CA TYR A 679 -12.45 19.53 13.73
C TYR A 679 -11.16 20.20 13.25
N THR A 680 -10.02 19.49 13.28
CA THR A 680 -8.76 19.97 12.72
C THR A 680 -8.84 20.12 11.21
N THR A 681 -9.38 19.10 10.51
CA THR A 681 -9.62 19.15 9.06
C THR A 681 -10.55 20.29 8.71
N LEU A 682 -11.67 20.44 9.46
CA LEU A 682 -12.62 21.52 9.27
C LEU A 682 -11.97 22.89 9.43
N ALA A 683 -11.10 23.07 10.43
CA ALA A 683 -10.36 24.32 10.61
C ALA A 683 -9.43 24.63 9.44
N TYR A 684 -8.75 23.64 8.88
CA TYR A 684 -7.93 23.82 7.67
C TYR A 684 -8.78 24.25 6.47
N GLU A 685 -9.88 23.54 6.23
CA GLU A 685 -10.78 23.81 5.12
C GLU A 685 -11.44 25.20 5.23
N LEU A 686 -11.87 25.59 6.42
CA LEU A 686 -12.42 26.94 6.67
C LEU A 686 -11.36 28.03 6.50
N ALA A 687 -10.12 27.81 6.96
CA ALA A 687 -9.05 28.78 6.79
C ALA A 687 -8.70 29.03 5.31
N LEU A 688 -8.92 28.05 4.43
CA LEU A 688 -8.77 28.20 2.99
C LEU A 688 -9.95 28.89 2.31
N ARG A 689 -11.17 28.61 2.78
CA ARG A 689 -12.42 29.11 2.18
C ARG A 689 -12.85 30.48 2.72
N ILE A 690 -12.38 30.85 3.93
CA ILE A 690 -12.62 32.15 4.58
C ILE A 690 -11.26 32.75 5.00
N PRO A 691 -10.41 33.12 4.01
CA PRO A 691 -9.01 33.49 4.29
C PRO A 691 -8.86 34.72 5.18
N GLU A 692 -9.84 35.62 5.22
CA GLU A 692 -9.89 36.79 6.14
C GLU A 692 -9.96 36.39 7.59
N GLN A 693 -10.60 35.28 7.94
CA GLN A 693 -10.71 34.72 9.29
C GLN A 693 -9.69 33.57 9.55
N GLY A 694 -8.95 33.15 8.54
CA GLY A 694 -8.11 31.96 8.58
C GLY A 694 -7.11 31.96 9.74
N LYS A 695 -6.49 33.10 10.06
CA LYS A 695 -5.54 33.21 11.19
C LYS A 695 -6.19 32.93 12.54
N GLU A 696 -7.40 33.46 12.76
CA GLU A 696 -8.10 33.28 14.03
C GLU A 696 -8.64 31.86 14.16
N ILE A 697 -9.16 31.30 13.07
CA ILE A 697 -9.59 29.90 13.01
C ILE A 697 -8.43 28.97 13.42
N LEU A 698 -7.27 29.13 12.79
CA LEU A 698 -6.12 28.27 13.07
C LEU A 698 -5.58 28.47 14.50
N LYS A 699 -5.55 29.69 14.99
CA LYS A 699 -5.14 30.01 16.37
C LYS A 699 -6.06 29.35 17.39
N THR A 700 -7.36 29.44 17.19
CA THR A 700 -8.38 28.83 18.06
C THR A 700 -8.27 27.31 18.02
N GLN A 701 -8.17 26.71 16.83
CA GLN A 701 -8.04 25.26 16.71
C GLN A 701 -6.74 24.74 17.36
N ARG A 702 -5.63 25.48 17.22
CA ARG A 702 -4.35 25.11 17.85
C ARG A 702 -4.47 25.02 19.38
N GLN A 703 -5.26 25.90 20.01
CA GLN A 703 -5.49 25.91 21.47
C GLN A 703 -6.31 24.71 21.95
N ARG A 704 -7.10 24.09 21.06
CA ARG A 704 -7.93 22.91 21.35
C ARG A 704 -7.14 21.60 21.30
N ILE A 705 -5.93 21.61 20.69
CA ILE A 705 -5.08 20.41 20.57
C ILE A 705 -4.15 20.34 21.76
N HIS A 706 -4.26 19.27 22.57
CA HIS A 706 -3.48 19.10 23.80
C HIS A 706 -2.33 18.10 23.65
N ASN A 707 -2.47 17.10 22.76
CA ASN A 707 -1.41 16.12 22.54
C ASN A 707 -0.23 16.77 21.79
N PRO A 708 1.01 16.68 22.31
CA PRO A 708 2.17 17.37 21.73
C PRO A 708 2.54 16.87 20.33
N ASP A 709 2.30 15.60 20.02
CA ASP A 709 2.59 15.03 18.71
C ASP A 709 1.60 15.57 17.67
N ARG A 710 0.30 15.60 17.99
CA ARG A 710 -0.73 16.19 17.13
C ARG A 710 -0.57 17.70 16.97
N LEU A 711 -0.09 18.37 18.00
CA LEU A 711 0.22 19.81 17.92
C LEU A 711 1.37 20.10 16.95
N ARG A 712 2.44 19.30 16.98
CA ARG A 712 3.54 19.40 15.99
C ARG A 712 3.05 19.17 14.56
N GLN A 713 2.18 18.19 14.35
CA GLN A 713 1.55 17.94 13.05
C GLN A 713 0.73 19.14 12.58
N PHE A 714 -0.10 19.68 13.46
CA PHE A 714 -0.91 20.87 13.18
C PHE A 714 -0.03 22.07 12.78
N ASP A 715 1.00 22.37 13.55
CA ASP A 715 1.93 23.48 13.28
C ASP A 715 2.67 23.32 11.95
N PHE A 716 2.97 22.08 11.54
CA PHE A 716 3.58 21.81 10.25
C PHE A 716 2.62 22.04 9.09
N ILE A 717 1.41 21.48 9.13
CA ILE A 717 0.43 21.48 8.03
C ILE A 717 -0.22 22.88 7.90
N SER A 718 -0.53 23.55 9.01
CA SER A 718 -1.22 24.87 9.01
C SER A 718 -0.47 25.96 8.25
N ARG A 719 0.83 25.77 8.01
CA ARG A 719 1.65 26.67 7.18
C ARG A 719 1.12 26.78 5.74
N ALA A 720 0.43 25.77 5.24
CA ALA A 720 -0.19 25.79 3.92
C ALA A 720 -1.51 26.59 3.88
N MET A 721 -2.09 26.96 5.04
CA MET A 721 -3.39 27.62 5.14
C MET A 721 -3.31 29.15 5.02
N THR A 722 -2.34 29.68 4.31
CA THR A 722 -2.18 31.12 4.09
C THR A 722 -2.67 31.52 2.70
N ALA A 723 -3.16 32.75 2.55
CA ALA A 723 -3.43 33.39 1.28
C ALA A 723 -2.20 34.10 0.67
N ASP A 724 -1.11 34.23 1.43
CA ASP A 724 0.13 34.85 1.03
C ASP A 724 0.90 33.96 0.05
N THR A 725 0.88 34.30 -1.23
CA THR A 725 1.48 33.51 -2.29
C THR A 725 2.99 33.37 -2.18
N LEU A 726 3.70 34.34 -1.60
CA LEU A 726 5.14 34.25 -1.36
C LEU A 726 5.47 33.19 -0.29
N LYS A 727 4.64 33.10 0.73
CA LYS A 727 4.77 32.06 1.76
C LYS A 727 4.44 30.68 1.19
N LEU A 728 3.44 30.54 0.33
CA LEU A 728 3.12 29.30 -0.35
C LEU A 728 4.29 28.84 -1.23
N ASP A 729 4.88 29.74 -2.02
CA ASP A 729 6.05 29.42 -2.86
C ASP A 729 7.27 29.03 -2.02
N SER A 730 7.50 29.72 -0.89
CA SER A 730 8.58 29.37 0.03
C SER A 730 8.37 28.01 0.65
N LEU A 731 7.14 27.70 1.08
CA LEU A 731 6.78 26.41 1.65
C LEU A 731 6.94 25.29 0.61
N PHE A 732 6.45 25.49 -0.62
CA PHE A 732 6.61 24.54 -1.71
C PHE A 732 8.10 24.26 -1.98
N ARG A 733 8.93 25.31 -2.14
CA ARG A 733 10.38 25.15 -2.32
C ARG A 733 11.04 24.41 -1.14
N SER A 734 10.56 24.64 0.07
CA SER A 734 11.02 23.89 1.25
C SER A 734 10.73 22.40 1.11
N LEU A 735 9.54 22.00 0.63
CA LEU A 735 9.19 20.60 0.42
C LEU A 735 9.99 19.91 -0.69
N LEU A 736 10.63 20.66 -1.61
CA LEU A 736 11.55 20.10 -2.59
C LEU A 736 12.88 19.60 -1.98
N GLN A 737 13.18 19.94 -0.71
CA GLN A 737 14.35 19.48 0.02
C GLN A 737 14.00 18.28 0.91
N ALA A 738 14.77 17.19 0.80
CA ALA A 738 14.47 15.93 1.49
C ALA A 738 14.38 16.05 3.02
N GLU A 739 15.23 16.89 3.63
CA GLU A 739 15.26 17.12 5.07
C GLU A 739 13.95 17.72 5.62
N ASN A 740 13.18 18.44 4.80
CA ASN A 740 11.94 19.12 5.19
C ASN A 740 10.68 18.26 5.00
N ARG A 741 10.82 17.06 4.40
CA ARG A 741 9.70 16.15 4.17
C ARG A 741 9.88 14.77 4.84
N ARG A 742 10.72 14.68 5.86
CA ARG A 742 11.01 13.42 6.56
C ARG A 742 9.80 12.77 7.21
N ILE A 743 8.83 13.56 7.69
CA ILE A 743 7.54 13.04 8.13
C ILE A 743 6.61 13.10 6.91
N GLU A 744 6.68 12.06 6.11
CA GLU A 744 6.08 11.99 4.78
C GLU A 744 4.56 12.20 4.75
N PRO A 745 3.77 11.64 5.70
CA PRO A 745 2.34 11.92 5.75
C PRO A 745 2.03 13.43 5.92
N TRP A 746 2.83 14.13 6.71
CA TRP A 746 2.65 15.58 6.90
C TRP A 746 3.03 16.37 5.65
N ALA A 747 4.12 15.96 5.00
CA ALA A 747 4.59 16.57 3.75
C ALA A 747 3.56 16.37 2.62
N ALA A 748 3.03 15.15 2.46
CA ALA A 748 2.00 14.85 1.46
C ALA A 748 0.71 15.64 1.74
N THR A 749 0.25 15.70 2.99
CA THR A 749 -0.92 16.51 3.37
C THR A 749 -0.69 18.00 3.08
N THR A 750 0.49 18.52 3.41
CA THR A 750 0.85 19.92 3.13
C THR A 750 0.86 20.20 1.63
N LEU A 751 1.43 19.29 0.83
CA LEU A 751 1.44 19.40 -0.64
C LEU A 751 0.03 19.35 -1.23
N SER A 752 -0.86 18.50 -0.69
CA SER A 752 -2.26 18.45 -1.10
C SER A 752 -2.99 19.77 -0.85
N TYR A 753 -2.76 20.40 0.31
CA TYR A 753 -3.32 21.72 0.60
C TYR A 753 -2.68 22.86 -0.22
N LEU A 754 -1.42 22.75 -0.61
CA LEU A 754 -0.82 23.66 -1.59
C LEU A 754 -1.51 23.57 -2.96
N ASN A 755 -2.00 22.39 -3.33
CA ASN A 755 -2.73 22.10 -4.56
C ASN A 755 -4.25 21.99 -4.32
N HIS A 756 -4.78 22.65 -3.28
CA HIS A 756 -6.21 22.61 -2.95
C HIS A 756 -7.06 23.18 -4.10
N PRO A 757 -8.29 22.66 -4.37
CA PRO A 757 -9.15 23.11 -5.48
C PRO A 757 -9.38 24.61 -5.51
N THR A 758 -9.48 25.30 -4.35
CA THR A 758 -9.67 26.76 -4.30
C THR A 758 -8.51 27.58 -4.86
N ARG A 759 -7.36 26.98 -5.11
CA ARG A 759 -6.15 27.63 -5.62
C ARG A 759 -5.46 26.89 -6.77
N GLN A 760 -6.16 25.98 -7.40
CA GLN A 760 -5.58 25.11 -8.45
C GLN A 760 -4.95 25.91 -9.60
N ASP A 761 -5.53 27.02 -10.03
CA ASP A 761 -4.98 27.85 -11.10
C ASP A 761 -3.59 28.41 -10.76
N TYR A 762 -3.42 28.83 -9.51
CA TYR A 762 -2.12 29.28 -9.00
C TYR A 762 -1.14 28.11 -8.84
N ALA A 763 -1.61 26.96 -8.41
CA ALA A 763 -0.81 25.79 -8.08
C ALA A 763 -0.31 25.00 -9.30
N VAL A 764 -0.87 25.18 -10.48
CA VAL A 764 -0.40 24.52 -11.72
C VAL A 764 1.12 24.65 -11.89
N LYS A 765 1.71 25.79 -11.50
CA LYS A 765 3.17 26.01 -11.57
C LYS A 765 4.00 25.08 -10.67
N TYR A 766 3.39 24.42 -9.69
CA TYR A 766 4.07 23.46 -8.81
C TYR A 766 4.22 22.08 -9.46
N ILE A 767 3.41 21.77 -10.48
CA ILE A 767 3.34 20.43 -11.09
C ILE A 767 4.71 20.03 -11.64
N ARG A 768 5.26 20.81 -12.57
CA ARG A 768 6.53 20.45 -13.21
C ARG A 768 7.71 20.31 -12.23
N PRO A 769 8.00 21.28 -11.33
CA PRO A 769 9.12 21.15 -10.39
C PRO A 769 8.95 19.94 -9.42
N ALA A 770 7.71 19.60 -9.05
CA ALA A 770 7.45 18.46 -8.19
C ALA A 770 7.62 17.12 -8.93
N LEU A 771 7.27 17.05 -10.22
CA LEU A 771 7.51 15.86 -11.07
C LEU A 771 9.00 15.68 -11.38
N GLU A 772 9.76 16.75 -11.61
CA GLU A 772 11.22 16.72 -11.78
C GLU A 772 11.93 16.19 -10.53
N LYS A 773 11.35 16.39 -9.33
CA LYS A 773 11.86 15.87 -8.06
C LYS A 773 11.48 14.43 -7.77
N LEU A 774 10.58 13.81 -8.54
CA LEU A 774 9.99 12.53 -8.19
C LEU A 774 11.01 11.38 -8.08
N THR A 775 12.04 11.37 -8.90
CA THR A 775 13.13 10.38 -8.80
C THR A 775 13.90 10.53 -7.48
N GLU A 776 14.15 11.76 -7.04
CA GLU A 776 14.81 12.01 -5.75
C GLU A 776 13.86 11.71 -4.59
N VAL A 777 12.55 11.99 -4.73
CA VAL A 777 11.51 11.60 -3.77
C VAL A 777 11.48 10.08 -3.58
N GLN A 778 11.56 9.31 -4.66
CA GLN A 778 11.68 7.85 -4.60
C GLN A 778 12.92 7.40 -3.82
N ARG A 779 14.06 8.01 -4.10
CA ARG A 779 15.33 7.60 -3.48
C ARG A 779 15.43 7.96 -2.00
N THR A 780 14.76 9.01 -1.57
CA THR A 780 14.85 9.52 -0.18
C THR A 780 13.64 9.17 0.67
N GLY A 781 12.52 8.83 0.05
CA GLY A 781 11.27 8.50 0.70
C GLY A 781 11.03 7.00 0.91
N ASP A 782 9.93 6.65 1.58
CA ASP A 782 9.49 5.26 1.73
C ASP A 782 8.76 4.73 0.49
N ILE A 783 8.31 3.47 0.55
CA ILE A 783 7.67 2.76 -0.58
C ILE A 783 6.40 3.44 -1.12
N PHE A 784 5.63 4.10 -0.25
CA PHE A 784 4.39 4.75 -0.65
C PHE A 784 4.57 6.23 -0.98
N PHE A 785 5.69 6.82 -0.61
CA PHE A 785 5.86 8.26 -0.72
C PHE A 785 5.84 8.78 -2.16
N PRO A 786 6.44 8.14 -3.17
CA PRO A 786 6.32 8.58 -4.56
C PRO A 786 4.86 8.65 -5.04
N ARG A 787 4.04 7.63 -4.71
CA ARG A 787 2.61 7.60 -5.03
C ARG A 787 1.84 8.70 -4.28
N ASN A 788 2.12 8.86 -2.99
CA ASN A 788 1.47 9.88 -2.16
C ASN A 788 1.84 11.30 -2.61
N TRP A 789 3.10 11.51 -3.02
CA TRP A 789 3.59 12.76 -3.56
C TRP A 789 2.87 13.17 -4.83
N VAL A 790 2.81 12.30 -5.86
CA VAL A 790 2.10 12.60 -7.10
C VAL A 790 0.58 12.69 -6.88
N GLY A 791 0.03 11.90 -5.97
CA GLY A 791 -1.38 11.98 -5.58
C GLY A 791 -1.73 13.31 -4.93
N ALA A 792 -0.91 13.80 -4.01
CA ALA A 792 -1.08 15.11 -3.35
C ALA A 792 -0.89 16.27 -4.33
N LEU A 793 -0.04 16.08 -5.34
CA LEU A 793 0.23 17.09 -6.37
C LEU A 793 -0.92 17.21 -7.38
N LEU A 794 -1.49 16.09 -7.85
CA LEU A 794 -2.31 16.08 -9.07
C LEU A 794 -3.80 15.84 -8.82
N ARG A 795 -4.17 15.17 -7.74
CA ARG A 795 -5.55 14.68 -7.54
C ARG A 795 -6.60 15.79 -7.45
N ASN A 796 -6.19 16.98 -7.01
CA ASN A 796 -7.08 18.14 -6.84
C ASN A 796 -7.11 19.07 -8.06
N HIS A 797 -6.38 18.74 -9.12
CA HIS A 797 -6.40 19.51 -10.36
C HIS A 797 -7.43 18.93 -11.34
N ASP A 798 -8.21 19.82 -11.96
CA ASP A 798 -9.20 19.47 -12.98
C ASP A 798 -9.11 20.34 -14.24
N SER A 799 -8.07 21.17 -14.35
CA SER A 799 -7.89 22.17 -15.45
C SER A 799 -7.12 21.58 -16.63
N GLU A 800 -7.40 22.11 -17.84
CA GLU A 800 -6.64 21.78 -19.05
C GLU A 800 -5.17 22.19 -18.94
N ALA A 801 -4.87 23.26 -18.20
CA ALA A 801 -3.52 23.71 -17.93
C ALA A 801 -2.72 22.66 -17.16
N ALA A 802 -3.31 22.05 -16.12
CA ALA A 802 -2.68 20.95 -15.36
C ALA A 802 -2.44 19.71 -16.25
N TYR A 803 -3.42 19.36 -17.10
CA TYR A 803 -3.25 18.28 -18.08
C TYR A 803 -2.07 18.54 -19.03
N LYS A 804 -1.98 19.75 -19.58
CA LYS A 804 -0.90 20.14 -20.49
C LYS A 804 0.47 20.12 -19.80
N GLU A 805 0.57 20.48 -18.53
CA GLU A 805 1.84 20.42 -17.78
C GLU A 805 2.31 18.96 -17.58
N VAL A 806 1.40 18.04 -17.28
CA VAL A 806 1.74 16.60 -17.16
C VAL A 806 2.18 16.04 -18.52
N GLU A 807 1.46 16.32 -19.59
CA GLU A 807 1.80 15.88 -20.96
C GLU A 807 3.15 16.46 -21.42
N ALA A 808 3.38 17.76 -21.16
CA ALA A 808 4.63 18.43 -21.50
C ALA A 808 5.81 17.81 -20.74
N PHE A 809 5.63 17.48 -19.45
CA PHE A 809 6.66 16.79 -18.67
C PHE A 809 6.99 15.42 -19.28
N LEU A 810 6.00 14.58 -19.54
CA LEU A 810 6.20 13.26 -20.11
C LEU A 810 6.77 13.28 -21.54
N SER A 811 6.50 14.34 -22.30
CA SER A 811 7.05 14.53 -23.64
C SER A 811 8.53 14.96 -23.63
N VAL A 812 8.93 15.76 -22.63
CA VAL A 812 10.33 16.18 -22.43
C VAL A 812 11.20 15.01 -21.94
N TYR A 813 10.62 14.09 -21.18
CA TYR A 813 11.31 12.93 -20.61
C TYR A 813 10.72 11.61 -21.17
N PRO A 814 10.93 11.26 -22.45
CA PRO A 814 10.35 10.05 -23.07
C PRO A 814 10.83 8.76 -22.39
N ASP A 815 12.09 8.75 -21.92
CA ASP A 815 12.72 7.62 -21.22
C ASP A 815 12.59 7.70 -19.68
N TYR A 816 11.56 8.43 -19.19
CA TYR A 816 11.31 8.51 -17.75
C TYR A 816 11.07 7.13 -17.16
N PRO A 817 11.62 6.82 -15.95
CA PRO A 817 11.52 5.48 -15.37
C PRO A 817 10.08 4.94 -15.41
N PRO A 818 9.84 3.76 -16.04
CA PRO A 818 8.49 3.28 -16.33
C PRO A 818 7.59 3.16 -15.10
N LEU A 819 8.14 2.66 -13.98
CA LEU A 819 7.38 2.51 -12.74
C LEU A 819 6.95 3.86 -12.14
N LEU A 820 7.80 4.88 -12.18
CA LEU A 820 7.44 6.26 -11.77
C LEU A 820 6.44 6.89 -12.74
N LYS A 821 6.61 6.69 -14.06
CA LYS A 821 5.64 7.14 -15.06
C LYS A 821 4.25 6.58 -14.80
N ASN A 822 4.16 5.29 -14.43
CA ASN A 822 2.89 4.68 -14.06
C ASN A 822 2.23 5.38 -12.87
N LYS A 823 3.00 5.76 -11.81
CA LYS A 823 2.46 6.51 -10.66
C LYS A 823 1.93 7.89 -11.06
N ILE A 824 2.59 8.58 -12.00
CA ILE A 824 2.09 9.85 -12.55
C ILE A 824 0.77 9.62 -13.29
N LEU A 825 0.69 8.62 -14.18
CA LEU A 825 -0.50 8.33 -14.98
C LEU A 825 -1.69 7.87 -14.11
N GLN A 826 -1.43 7.14 -13.03
CA GLN A 826 -2.42 6.76 -12.02
C GLN A 826 -2.99 8.02 -11.32
N ALA A 827 -2.12 8.91 -10.85
CA ALA A 827 -2.54 10.13 -10.14
C ALA A 827 -3.23 11.16 -11.06
N ALA A 828 -2.79 11.25 -12.31
CA ALA A 828 -3.32 12.16 -13.32
C ALA A 828 -4.59 11.64 -14.01
N TYR A 829 -5.10 10.45 -13.66
CA TYR A 829 -6.25 9.85 -14.35
C TYR A 829 -7.46 10.80 -14.50
N PRO A 830 -7.86 11.61 -13.48
CA PRO A 830 -8.96 12.56 -13.65
C PRO A 830 -8.74 13.56 -14.81
N LEU A 831 -7.50 14.03 -14.99
CA LEU A 831 -7.11 14.92 -16.08
C LEU A 831 -7.20 14.19 -17.44
N TYR A 832 -6.68 12.96 -17.51
CA TYR A 832 -6.77 12.13 -18.73
C TYR A 832 -8.22 11.81 -19.08
N ARG A 833 -9.03 11.42 -18.11
CA ARG A 833 -10.47 11.18 -18.29
C ARG A 833 -11.16 12.42 -18.91
N LYS A 834 -10.80 13.62 -18.48
CA LYS A 834 -11.45 14.88 -18.92
C LYS A 834 -10.94 15.37 -20.27
N TYR A 835 -9.64 15.23 -20.57
CA TYR A 835 -8.99 15.93 -21.69
C TYR A 835 -8.33 15.06 -22.76
N ALA A 836 -8.02 13.76 -22.50
CA ALA A 836 -7.29 12.93 -23.46
C ALA A 836 -8.00 12.77 -24.82
N ASP A 837 -9.34 12.62 -24.82
CA ASP A 837 -10.13 12.43 -26.05
C ASP A 837 -10.30 13.69 -26.89
N LYS A 838 -9.97 14.87 -26.39
CA LYS A 838 -10.06 16.13 -27.14
C LYS A 838 -8.94 16.28 -28.19
N LYS A 839 -7.96 15.35 -28.19
CA LYS A 839 -6.84 15.30 -29.16
C LYS A 839 -7.13 14.39 -30.37
N LYS A 840 -8.21 13.61 -30.35
CA LYS A 840 -8.71 12.82 -31.50
C LYS A 840 -9.79 13.60 -32.24
#